data_b563814fbfaecb68f0c0c85eed876f00
#
_entry.id   b563814fbfaecb68f0c0c85eed876f00
#
_cell.length_a   1.000
_cell.length_b   1.000
_cell.length_c   1.000
_cell.angle_alpha   90.00
_cell.angle_beta   90.00
_cell.angle_gamma   90.00
#
_symmetry.space_group_name_H-M   'P 1'
#
loop_
_entity.id
_entity.type
_entity.pdbx_description
1 polymer ?
#
loop_
_entity_poly.entity_id
_entity_poly.type
_entity_poly.pdbx_seq_one_letter_code
_entity_poly.pdbx_strand_id
1 'polypeptide(L)'
;MTKIAPIYIALTVCLCLVSCGAEVNMKKGEKLWQLGEYFSAAEQFKKAYTKTPSKERETRAKAAIYMAHCYEKINFTPKSISAFNNALRYGFVSNNDKLSLAQQLLKAGNYKMALEYLEVLADSMPNNKLVSNALTSAKWALQPKKDTIHYQVKRMDVFNSRRADYAPMLMNGETDKLFFSSTRNEATGEDLNNITGTKNSDIFVSELNDKGNWSKPEPLHASLNTVNDEGACCFSPDNKTLYFTQCVTDPLFPRYAQIMSCSRSDATWGSPSNVTITRDSLSTYAHPAVSPDGQWLYFSSDMPGGKGGFDLWRARLTSAGVSFIENLGEPINTQGNELFPCFRPNGDLYFASNGHIGLGGLDLYVAKMNLNNKVFVEHLPAPMNSSADDFGITFEGLKNKGFFSSNRNDARGYDHIYSFECEEIVQSIKGWVYEAEGYELPAAQVSVIGDNGTNKTVNLKLDGSFTIEVEPNAHYLLMASCKGFLNHTEELFVPKLQQSKEYVLQFPLASITAPVLIDNIFYDFDKASLRPESTKALDELVKLLNENPNITIELSSHTDFRGGVEYNKILSQKRAESVVNYLVSKGIASERLTPVGYGKDKAKVVRKKLAEKYNWLKENDVLTEELIVKFDKEKQEICNQLNRRTEFIVLRTTYGLFDEKGNIKSKNMPKKTNTSIKNDDVFDITF
;
A
#
# COMPACT_ATOMS: atom_id res chain seq x y z
N MET A 1 -38.69 -69.89 38.86
CA MET A 1 -37.38 -69.21 38.61
C MET A 1 -36.86 -69.49 37.18
N THR A 2 -37.50 -69.07 36.11
CA THR A 2 -37.04 -69.36 34.73
C THR A 2 -37.63 -68.42 33.70
N LYS A 3 -37.62 -67.06 33.92
CA LYS A 3 -37.97 -66.07 32.88
C LYS A 3 -37.05 -64.83 32.81
N ILE A 4 -35.91 -64.83 33.53
CA ILE A 4 -34.99 -63.65 33.53
C ILE A 4 -33.78 -63.86 32.60
N ALA A 5 -33.38 -65.11 32.32
CA ALA A 5 -32.22 -65.42 31.48
C ALA A 5 -32.30 -64.94 30.01
N PRO A 6 -33.43 -65.06 29.26
CA PRO A 6 -33.48 -64.63 27.86
C PRO A 6 -33.42 -63.14 27.67
N ILE A 7 -33.85 -62.31 28.65
CA ILE A 7 -33.81 -60.86 28.60
C ILE A 7 -32.36 -60.36 28.76
N TYR A 8 -31.56 -60.95 29.62
CA TYR A 8 -30.13 -60.60 29.78
C TYR A 8 -29.29 -61.03 28.58
N ILE A 9 -29.56 -62.19 27.99
CA ILE A 9 -28.85 -62.60 26.73
C ILE A 9 -29.25 -61.75 25.58
N ALA A 10 -30.50 -61.34 25.39
CA ALA A 10 -30.92 -60.41 24.33
C ALA A 10 -30.35 -59.04 24.52
N LEU A 11 -30.22 -58.49 25.75
CA LEU A 11 -29.63 -57.22 26.06
C LEU A 11 -28.12 -57.25 25.83
N THR A 12 -27.42 -58.34 26.15
CA THR A 12 -25.98 -58.51 25.93
C THR A 12 -25.66 -58.66 24.42
N VAL A 13 -26.45 -59.39 23.68
CA VAL A 13 -26.32 -59.56 22.23
C VAL A 13 -26.62 -58.24 21.49
N CYS A 14 -27.64 -57.49 21.92
CA CYS A 14 -27.89 -56.13 21.36
C CYS A 14 -26.74 -55.16 21.68
N LEU A 15 -26.16 -55.20 22.87
CA LEU A 15 -24.99 -54.37 23.23
C LEU A 15 -23.74 -54.77 22.42
N CYS A 16 -23.50 -56.07 22.20
CA CYS A 16 -22.40 -56.55 21.35
C CYS A 16 -22.60 -56.16 19.87
N LEU A 17 -23.81 -56.22 19.35
CA LEU A 17 -24.10 -55.83 17.96
C LEU A 17 -23.97 -54.32 17.73
N VAL A 18 -24.30 -53.49 18.73
CA VAL A 18 -24.14 -52.04 18.66
C VAL A 18 -22.68 -51.63 18.76
N SER A 19 -21.87 -52.25 19.63
CA SER A 19 -20.44 -52.03 19.77
C SER A 19 -19.69 -52.47 18.49
N CYS A 20 -20.03 -53.62 17.92
CA CYS A 20 -19.49 -54.12 16.66
C CYS A 20 -19.78 -53.13 15.50
N GLY A 21 -20.98 -52.51 15.46
CA GLY A 21 -21.34 -51.53 14.44
C GLY A 21 -20.63 -50.18 14.58
N ALA A 22 -20.24 -49.77 15.79
CA ALA A 22 -19.46 -48.56 16.02
C ALA A 22 -18.00 -48.74 15.55
N GLU A 23 -17.37 -49.87 15.93
CA GLU A 23 -16.00 -50.21 15.53
C GLU A 23 -15.83 -50.35 14.01
N VAL A 24 -16.80 -50.96 13.32
CA VAL A 24 -16.81 -51.05 11.85
C VAL A 24 -16.82 -49.65 11.20
N ASN A 25 -17.63 -48.72 11.72
CA ASN A 25 -17.66 -47.36 11.20
C ASN A 25 -16.36 -46.60 11.50
N MET A 26 -15.73 -46.82 12.68
CA MET A 26 -14.40 -46.25 12.99
C MET A 26 -13.36 -46.71 11.98
N LYS A 27 -13.17 -48.01 11.78
CA LYS A 27 -12.21 -48.57 10.82
C LYS A 27 -12.46 -48.06 9.38
N LYS A 28 -13.72 -47.99 8.98
CA LYS A 28 -14.09 -47.44 7.67
C LYS A 28 -13.76 -45.96 7.58
N GLY A 29 -14.01 -45.16 8.60
CA GLY A 29 -13.65 -43.77 8.69
C GLY A 29 -12.13 -43.55 8.61
N GLU A 30 -11.34 -44.34 9.37
CA GLU A 30 -9.88 -44.30 9.37
C GLU A 30 -9.29 -44.62 7.98
N LYS A 31 -9.86 -45.63 7.27
CA LYS A 31 -9.46 -45.92 5.89
C LYS A 31 -9.73 -44.73 4.93
N LEU A 32 -10.92 -44.15 5.01
CA LEU A 32 -11.29 -43.01 4.18
C LEU A 32 -10.43 -41.75 4.52
N TRP A 33 -10.11 -41.54 5.80
CA TRP A 33 -9.18 -40.50 6.24
C TRP A 33 -7.80 -40.67 5.61
N GLN A 34 -7.24 -41.88 5.61
CA GLN A 34 -5.94 -42.19 4.98
C GLN A 34 -5.96 -41.95 3.49
N LEU A 35 -7.11 -42.13 2.83
CA LEU A 35 -7.28 -41.80 1.39
C LEU A 35 -7.54 -40.32 1.12
N GLY A 36 -7.61 -39.44 2.15
CA GLY A 36 -7.95 -38.04 2.01
C GLY A 36 -9.42 -37.74 1.69
N GLU A 37 -10.31 -38.75 1.81
CA GLU A 37 -11.75 -38.61 1.59
C GLU A 37 -12.45 -38.08 2.85
N TYR A 38 -12.11 -36.83 3.20
CA TYR A 38 -12.47 -36.26 4.53
C TYR A 38 -13.95 -36.10 4.75
N PHE A 39 -14.75 -35.75 3.73
CA PHE A 39 -16.19 -35.63 3.88
C PHE A 39 -16.81 -36.99 4.18
N SER A 40 -16.47 -38.00 3.39
CA SER A 40 -16.95 -39.39 3.60
C SER A 40 -16.46 -39.99 4.92
N ALA A 41 -15.23 -39.68 5.33
CA ALA A 41 -14.68 -40.07 6.63
C ALA A 41 -15.47 -39.44 7.78
N ALA A 42 -15.78 -38.14 7.71
CA ALA A 42 -16.59 -37.44 8.72
C ALA A 42 -17.96 -38.09 8.92
N GLU A 43 -18.62 -38.51 7.85
CA GLU A 43 -19.91 -39.20 7.94
C GLU A 43 -19.79 -40.60 8.63
N GLN A 44 -18.67 -41.32 8.41
CA GLN A 44 -18.45 -42.60 9.13
C GLN A 44 -18.11 -42.35 10.61
N PHE A 45 -17.27 -41.38 10.92
CA PHE A 45 -16.97 -41.02 12.31
C PHE A 45 -18.19 -40.51 13.06
N LYS A 46 -19.09 -39.77 12.41
CA LYS A 46 -20.37 -39.35 12.96
C LYS A 46 -21.26 -40.54 13.29
N LYS A 47 -21.33 -41.56 12.39
CA LYS A 47 -22.05 -42.82 12.64
C LYS A 47 -21.41 -43.60 13.80
N ALA A 48 -20.07 -43.65 13.87
CA ALA A 48 -19.37 -44.28 14.97
C ALA A 48 -19.69 -43.58 16.32
N TYR A 49 -19.58 -42.25 16.36
CA TYR A 49 -19.90 -41.42 17.54
C TYR A 49 -21.33 -41.67 18.06
N THR A 50 -22.30 -41.68 17.16
CA THR A 50 -23.72 -41.92 17.54
C THR A 50 -24.01 -43.32 18.02
N LYS A 51 -23.35 -44.34 17.46
CA LYS A 51 -23.54 -45.74 17.84
C LYS A 51 -22.72 -46.14 19.08
N THR A 52 -21.68 -45.41 19.44
CA THR A 52 -20.86 -45.68 20.64
C THR A 52 -21.65 -45.32 21.89
N PRO A 53 -21.84 -46.26 22.85
CA PRO A 53 -22.50 -45.98 24.11
C PRO A 53 -21.83 -44.85 24.90
N SER A 54 -22.61 -44.04 25.62
CA SER A 54 -22.09 -42.89 26.40
C SER A 54 -21.08 -43.26 27.49
N LYS A 55 -21.11 -44.49 27.97
CA LYS A 55 -20.16 -45.02 28.93
C LYS A 55 -18.76 -45.30 28.35
N GLU A 56 -18.66 -45.49 27.05
CA GLU A 56 -17.41 -45.70 26.31
C GLU A 56 -16.81 -44.35 25.93
N ARG A 57 -16.37 -43.58 26.93
CA ARG A 57 -15.98 -42.19 26.82
C ARG A 57 -14.81 -41.97 25.86
N GLU A 58 -13.78 -42.82 25.94
CA GLU A 58 -12.58 -42.72 25.11
C GLU A 58 -12.88 -42.94 23.62
N THR A 59 -13.57 -44.06 23.30
CA THR A 59 -13.98 -44.36 21.92
C THR A 59 -14.81 -43.22 21.30
N ARG A 60 -15.70 -42.66 22.12
CA ARG A 60 -16.58 -41.57 21.73
C ARG A 60 -15.81 -40.26 21.51
N ALA A 61 -14.83 -39.96 22.38
CA ALA A 61 -13.93 -38.84 22.18
C ALA A 61 -13.10 -39.00 20.91
N LYS A 62 -12.51 -40.19 20.69
CA LYS A 62 -11.73 -40.49 19.49
C LYS A 62 -12.54 -40.26 18.21
N ALA A 63 -13.77 -40.76 18.14
CA ALA A 63 -14.66 -40.54 17.00
C ALA A 63 -14.97 -39.04 16.78
N ALA A 64 -15.18 -38.27 17.86
CA ALA A 64 -15.44 -36.85 17.79
C ALA A 64 -14.20 -36.06 17.31
N ILE A 65 -12.98 -36.43 17.76
CA ILE A 65 -11.71 -35.80 17.32
C ILE A 65 -11.50 -36.01 15.81
N TYR A 66 -11.58 -37.25 15.35
CA TYR A 66 -11.43 -37.51 13.91
C TYR A 66 -12.48 -36.78 13.07
N MET A 67 -13.73 -36.75 13.55
CA MET A 67 -14.79 -35.98 12.90
C MET A 67 -14.48 -34.48 12.87
N ALA A 68 -13.91 -33.93 13.96
CA ALA A 68 -13.51 -32.52 14.04
C ALA A 68 -12.41 -32.16 13.02
N HIS A 69 -11.37 -32.99 12.97
CA HIS A 69 -10.30 -32.82 11.99
C HIS A 69 -10.77 -33.01 10.55
N CYS A 70 -11.70 -33.94 10.27
CA CYS A 70 -12.33 -34.03 8.95
C CYS A 70 -13.00 -32.70 8.56
N TYR A 71 -13.82 -32.14 9.47
CA TYR A 71 -14.51 -30.87 9.21
C TYR A 71 -13.52 -29.67 9.10
N GLU A 72 -12.42 -29.69 9.83
CA GLU A 72 -11.33 -28.73 9.71
C GLU A 72 -10.74 -28.76 8.28
N LYS A 73 -10.39 -29.95 7.77
CA LYS A 73 -9.83 -30.15 6.44
C LYS A 73 -10.74 -29.73 5.28
N ILE A 74 -12.06 -29.74 5.47
CA ILE A 74 -13.05 -29.37 4.46
C ILE A 74 -13.74 -28.03 4.76
N ASN A 75 -13.14 -27.22 5.61
CA ASN A 75 -13.57 -25.84 5.89
C ASN A 75 -14.93 -25.69 6.58
N PHE A 76 -15.43 -26.74 7.24
CA PHE A 76 -16.69 -26.68 8.00
C PHE A 76 -16.44 -26.24 9.44
N THR A 77 -15.91 -25.01 9.63
CA THR A 77 -15.50 -24.45 10.92
C THR A 77 -16.52 -24.63 12.05
N PRO A 78 -17.83 -24.31 11.91
CA PRO A 78 -18.80 -24.49 13.00
C PRO A 78 -18.97 -25.96 13.41
N LYS A 79 -18.91 -26.92 12.45
CA LYS A 79 -19.02 -28.32 12.72
C LYS A 79 -17.74 -28.85 13.38
N SER A 80 -16.56 -28.37 12.97
CA SER A 80 -15.28 -28.71 13.60
C SER A 80 -15.28 -28.29 15.06
N ILE A 81 -15.60 -27.04 15.38
CA ILE A 81 -15.70 -26.52 16.75
C ILE A 81 -16.68 -27.36 17.59
N SER A 82 -17.86 -27.65 17.03
CA SER A 82 -18.87 -28.49 17.75
C SER A 82 -18.35 -29.88 18.05
N ALA A 83 -17.62 -30.51 17.13
CA ALA A 83 -17.05 -31.83 17.29
C ALA A 83 -15.90 -31.84 18.32
N PHE A 84 -15.00 -30.87 18.31
CA PHE A 84 -13.97 -30.71 19.34
C PHE A 84 -14.59 -30.49 20.72
N ASN A 85 -15.61 -29.64 20.84
CA ASN A 85 -16.33 -29.42 22.10
C ASN A 85 -16.99 -30.71 22.62
N ASN A 86 -17.49 -31.57 21.73
CA ASN A 86 -18.00 -32.87 22.11
C ASN A 86 -16.90 -33.80 22.66
N ALA A 87 -15.68 -33.79 22.05
CA ALA A 87 -14.53 -34.53 22.53
C ALA A 87 -14.06 -34.05 23.92
N LEU A 88 -13.96 -32.71 24.12
CA LEU A 88 -13.58 -32.12 25.41
C LEU A 88 -14.43 -32.57 26.58
N ARG A 89 -15.75 -32.78 26.38
CA ARG A 89 -16.66 -33.29 27.44
C ARG A 89 -16.27 -34.67 27.96
N TYR A 90 -15.52 -35.44 27.17
CA TYR A 90 -15.05 -36.75 27.56
C TYR A 90 -13.65 -36.74 28.19
N GLY A 91 -12.86 -35.66 28.02
CA GLY A 91 -11.57 -35.49 28.68
C GLY A 91 -10.37 -36.14 27.97
N PHE A 92 -10.53 -36.68 26.77
CA PHE A 92 -9.47 -37.35 25.99
C PHE A 92 -9.04 -36.49 24.77
N VAL A 93 -8.55 -35.28 25.04
CA VAL A 93 -8.17 -34.33 24.00
C VAL A 93 -6.71 -33.91 24.21
N SER A 94 -5.86 -34.09 23.20
CA SER A 94 -4.45 -33.74 23.25
C SER A 94 -4.25 -32.20 23.15
N ASN A 95 -3.03 -31.72 23.43
CA ASN A 95 -2.70 -30.31 23.25
C ASN A 95 -2.75 -29.91 21.79
N ASN A 96 -2.40 -30.78 20.83
CA ASN A 96 -2.53 -30.51 19.41
C ASN A 96 -4.00 -30.34 18.98
N ASP A 97 -4.92 -31.19 19.49
CA ASP A 97 -6.35 -31.05 19.22
C ASP A 97 -6.91 -29.74 19.81
N LYS A 98 -6.43 -29.33 21.00
CA LYS A 98 -6.78 -28.01 21.58
C LYS A 98 -6.23 -26.84 20.75
N LEU A 99 -5.04 -27.01 20.17
CA LEU A 99 -4.48 -26.01 19.25
C LEU A 99 -5.35 -25.90 18.00
N SER A 100 -5.72 -27.02 17.36
CA SER A 100 -6.66 -27.03 16.23
C SER A 100 -7.98 -26.35 16.59
N LEU A 101 -8.56 -26.66 17.78
CA LEU A 101 -9.77 -25.97 18.23
C LEU A 101 -9.55 -24.46 18.37
N ALA A 102 -8.43 -24.02 18.95
CA ALA A 102 -8.14 -22.61 19.11
C ALA A 102 -7.98 -21.92 17.75
N GLN A 103 -7.35 -22.55 16.77
CA GLN A 103 -7.27 -22.06 15.39
C GLN A 103 -8.66 -21.94 14.73
N GLN A 104 -9.54 -22.96 14.91
CA GLN A 104 -10.91 -22.88 14.42
C GLN A 104 -11.72 -21.77 15.11
N LEU A 105 -11.46 -21.48 16.39
CA LEU A 105 -12.09 -20.36 17.10
C LEU A 105 -11.59 -19.00 16.59
N LEU A 106 -10.28 -18.86 16.27
CA LEU A 106 -9.74 -17.66 15.61
C LEU A 106 -10.43 -17.43 14.28
N LYS A 107 -10.52 -18.48 13.45
CA LYS A 107 -11.18 -18.43 12.15
C LYS A 107 -12.68 -18.09 12.25
N ALA A 108 -13.35 -18.48 13.32
CA ALA A 108 -14.73 -18.09 13.61
C ALA A 108 -14.85 -16.68 14.19
N GLY A 109 -13.76 -15.94 14.39
CA GLY A 109 -13.73 -14.62 15.03
C GLY A 109 -13.97 -14.65 16.55
N ASN A 110 -13.94 -15.84 17.16
CA ASN A 110 -14.15 -15.98 18.59
C ASN A 110 -12.82 -15.86 19.36
N TYR A 111 -12.21 -14.67 19.24
CA TYR A 111 -10.86 -14.40 19.77
C TYR A 111 -10.73 -14.56 21.28
N LYS A 112 -11.77 -14.21 22.04
CA LYS A 112 -11.75 -14.34 23.51
C LYS A 112 -11.61 -15.81 23.95
N MET A 113 -12.43 -16.67 23.38
CA MET A 113 -12.39 -18.09 23.68
C MET A 113 -11.11 -18.75 23.16
N ALA A 114 -10.63 -18.34 21.98
CA ALA A 114 -9.34 -18.81 21.46
C ALA A 114 -8.20 -18.42 22.40
N LEU A 115 -8.20 -17.19 22.92
CA LEU A 115 -7.18 -16.69 23.85
C LEU A 115 -7.07 -17.54 25.11
N GLU A 116 -8.20 -17.94 25.72
CA GLU A 116 -8.25 -18.81 26.92
C GLU A 116 -7.53 -20.16 26.68
N TYR A 117 -7.75 -20.78 25.52
CA TYR A 117 -7.06 -22.02 25.17
C TYR A 117 -5.57 -21.79 24.89
N LEU A 118 -5.24 -20.72 24.18
CA LEU A 118 -3.87 -20.43 23.74
C LEU A 118 -2.95 -20.01 24.90
N GLU A 119 -3.46 -19.35 25.93
CA GLU A 119 -2.70 -19.04 27.14
C GLU A 119 -2.28 -20.34 27.88
N VAL A 120 -3.20 -21.31 28.04
CA VAL A 120 -2.88 -22.61 28.64
C VAL A 120 -1.90 -23.42 27.76
N LEU A 121 -2.05 -23.32 26.43
CA LEU A 121 -1.16 -24.02 25.51
C LEU A 121 0.25 -23.40 25.47
N ALA A 122 0.39 -22.08 25.62
CA ALA A 122 1.68 -21.44 25.69
C ALA A 122 2.54 -21.94 26.87
N ASP A 123 1.92 -22.20 28.01
CA ASP A 123 2.59 -22.77 29.18
C ASP A 123 3.01 -24.24 28.96
N SER A 124 2.17 -25.01 28.27
CA SER A 124 2.40 -26.46 28.04
C SER A 124 3.24 -26.75 26.79
N MET A 125 3.35 -25.81 25.83
CA MET A 125 4.07 -25.91 24.56
C MET A 125 4.90 -24.67 24.27
N PRO A 126 5.83 -24.24 25.14
CA PRO A 126 6.49 -22.94 25.08
C PRO A 126 7.36 -22.71 23.83
N ASN A 127 7.84 -23.79 23.20
CA ASN A 127 8.68 -23.73 22.01
C ASN A 127 7.88 -23.90 20.69
N ASN A 128 6.58 -24.02 20.76
CA ASN A 128 5.74 -24.17 19.56
C ASN A 128 5.41 -22.80 18.95
N LYS A 129 6.00 -22.50 17.78
CA LYS A 129 5.80 -21.23 17.09
C LYS A 129 4.35 -21.00 16.64
N LEU A 130 3.59 -22.06 16.28
CA LEU A 130 2.16 -21.92 15.95
C LEU A 130 1.36 -21.43 17.15
N VAL A 131 1.65 -21.96 18.34
CA VAL A 131 0.98 -21.51 19.58
C VAL A 131 1.31 -20.06 19.86
N SER A 132 2.58 -19.67 19.81
CA SER A 132 3.00 -18.28 20.08
C SER A 132 2.44 -17.29 19.05
N ASN A 133 2.41 -17.65 17.77
CA ASN A 133 1.83 -16.81 16.71
C ASN A 133 0.30 -16.70 16.89
N ALA A 134 -0.41 -17.82 17.12
CA ALA A 134 -1.85 -17.81 17.34
C ALA A 134 -2.24 -17.01 18.60
N LEU A 135 -1.45 -17.10 19.69
CA LEU A 135 -1.65 -16.30 20.91
C LEU A 135 -1.48 -14.81 20.62
N THR A 136 -0.45 -14.44 19.86
CA THR A 136 -0.22 -13.06 19.45
C THR A 136 -1.34 -12.56 18.54
N SER A 137 -1.82 -13.40 17.62
CA SER A 137 -2.96 -13.11 16.73
C SER A 137 -4.24 -12.82 17.52
N ALA A 138 -4.57 -13.68 18.51
CA ALA A 138 -5.73 -13.49 19.37
C ALA A 138 -5.67 -12.16 20.15
N LYS A 139 -4.52 -11.85 20.74
CA LYS A 139 -4.28 -10.60 21.47
C LYS A 139 -4.38 -9.38 20.54
N TRP A 140 -3.77 -9.46 19.35
CA TRP A 140 -3.79 -8.38 18.36
C TRP A 140 -5.19 -8.11 17.81
N ALA A 141 -5.96 -9.16 17.52
CA ALA A 141 -7.32 -9.03 17.01
C ALA A 141 -8.31 -8.38 18.00
N LEU A 142 -8.03 -8.48 19.30
CA LEU A 142 -8.81 -7.85 20.38
C LEU A 142 -8.45 -6.39 20.63
N GLN A 143 -7.34 -5.90 20.06
CA GLN A 143 -6.95 -4.49 20.22
C GLN A 143 -7.82 -3.57 19.34
N PRO A 144 -8.07 -2.33 19.77
CA PRO A 144 -8.71 -1.32 18.92
C PRO A 144 -7.88 -1.11 17.66
N LYS A 145 -8.48 -1.30 16.50
CA LYS A 145 -7.79 -1.06 15.23
C LYS A 145 -7.56 0.43 15.07
N LYS A 146 -6.29 0.85 15.07
CA LYS A 146 -5.88 2.21 14.67
C LYS A 146 -5.72 2.23 13.16
N ASP A 147 -6.36 3.21 12.55
CA ASP A 147 -6.22 3.72 11.18
C ASP A 147 -5.65 2.76 10.14
N THR A 148 -6.53 2.32 9.30
CA THR A 148 -6.24 1.36 8.22
C THR A 148 -6.16 2.09 6.89
N ILE A 149 -5.30 1.60 6.01
CA ILE A 149 -5.34 1.90 4.58
C ILE A 149 -6.76 1.60 4.10
N HIS A 150 -7.41 2.54 3.42
CA HIS A 150 -8.81 2.42 3.03
C HIS A 150 -8.96 1.51 1.80
N TYR A 151 -8.88 0.20 2.00
CA TYR A 151 -9.32 -0.74 0.98
C TYR A 151 -10.85 -0.79 0.97
N GLN A 152 -11.43 -0.62 -0.21
CA GLN A 152 -12.83 -0.93 -0.48
C GLN A 152 -12.90 -2.40 -0.95
N VAL A 153 -13.57 -3.25 -0.18
CA VAL A 153 -13.74 -4.68 -0.49
C VAL A 153 -15.20 -4.95 -0.75
N LYS A 154 -15.51 -5.55 -1.92
CA LYS A 154 -16.89 -5.81 -2.35
C LYS A 154 -17.01 -7.22 -2.90
N ARG A 155 -18.05 -7.96 -2.44
CA ARG A 155 -18.41 -9.25 -3.04
C ARG A 155 -18.87 -9.08 -4.49
N MET A 156 -18.39 -9.92 -5.38
CA MET A 156 -18.67 -9.84 -6.81
C MET A 156 -19.75 -10.83 -7.22
N ASP A 157 -21.02 -10.44 -7.08
CA ASP A 157 -22.15 -11.35 -7.33
C ASP A 157 -22.21 -11.88 -8.77
N VAL A 158 -21.61 -11.19 -9.74
CA VAL A 158 -21.55 -11.65 -11.14
C VAL A 158 -20.70 -12.92 -11.28
N PHE A 159 -19.64 -13.05 -10.48
CA PHE A 159 -18.76 -14.24 -10.49
C PHE A 159 -19.26 -15.33 -9.55
N ASN A 160 -19.94 -14.97 -8.48
CA ASN A 160 -20.28 -15.88 -7.39
C ASN A 160 -21.61 -16.63 -7.65
N SER A 161 -21.54 -17.94 -7.52
CA SER A 161 -22.67 -18.86 -7.56
C SER A 161 -23.25 -19.09 -6.16
N ARG A 162 -24.17 -20.08 -6.05
CA ARG A 162 -24.64 -20.60 -4.75
C ARG A 162 -23.68 -21.61 -4.12
N ARG A 163 -22.60 -21.97 -4.81
CA ARG A 163 -21.54 -22.89 -4.39
C ARG A 163 -20.23 -22.12 -4.22
N ALA A 164 -19.11 -22.82 -4.14
CA ALA A 164 -17.81 -22.17 -3.99
C ALA A 164 -17.30 -21.64 -5.35
N ASP A 165 -16.76 -20.42 -5.32
CA ASP A 165 -16.10 -19.76 -6.44
C ASP A 165 -14.82 -19.10 -5.88
N TYR A 166 -13.61 -19.46 -6.36
CA TYR A 166 -12.36 -19.12 -5.70
C TYR A 166 -11.16 -19.08 -6.65
N ALA A 167 -10.01 -18.63 -6.14
CA ALA A 167 -8.73 -18.50 -6.84
C ALA A 167 -8.83 -17.69 -8.14
N PRO A 168 -9.31 -16.43 -8.08
CA PRO A 168 -9.37 -15.57 -9.25
C PRO A 168 -7.97 -15.27 -9.78
N MET A 169 -7.83 -15.23 -11.11
CA MET A 169 -6.57 -14.94 -11.81
C MET A 169 -6.83 -14.08 -13.04
N LEU A 170 -6.17 -12.93 -13.11
CA LEU A 170 -6.10 -12.08 -14.29
C LEU A 170 -4.91 -12.49 -15.16
N MET A 171 -5.02 -12.32 -16.46
CA MET A 171 -3.87 -12.50 -17.37
C MET A 171 -2.89 -11.32 -17.22
N ASN A 172 -1.61 -11.59 -17.49
CA ASN A 172 -0.59 -10.55 -17.41
C ASN A 172 -0.81 -9.45 -18.46
N GLY A 173 -1.05 -8.21 -18.00
CA GLY A 173 -1.31 -7.07 -18.88
C GLY A 173 -2.69 -7.05 -19.55
N GLU A 174 -3.47 -8.12 -19.48
CA GLU A 174 -4.85 -8.21 -19.96
C GLU A 174 -5.79 -8.33 -18.77
N THR A 175 -6.46 -7.23 -18.40
CA THR A 175 -7.30 -7.14 -17.18
C THR A 175 -8.80 -7.30 -17.49
N ASP A 176 -9.13 -7.63 -18.72
CA ASP A 176 -10.49 -7.82 -19.23
C ASP A 176 -10.99 -9.28 -19.15
N LYS A 177 -10.15 -10.22 -18.71
CA LYS A 177 -10.50 -11.63 -18.53
C LYS A 177 -10.12 -12.11 -17.14
N LEU A 178 -11.12 -12.58 -16.40
CA LEU A 178 -10.92 -13.18 -15.08
C LEU A 178 -11.19 -14.67 -15.13
N PHE A 179 -10.17 -15.45 -14.82
CA PHE A 179 -10.24 -16.91 -14.67
C PHE A 179 -10.40 -17.26 -13.19
N PHE A 180 -11.14 -18.30 -12.87
CA PHE A 180 -11.32 -18.73 -11.48
C PHE A 180 -11.87 -20.15 -11.38
N SER A 181 -11.71 -20.78 -10.24
CA SER A 181 -12.25 -22.11 -9.95
C SER A 181 -13.68 -22.00 -9.46
N SER A 182 -14.54 -22.93 -9.88
CA SER A 182 -15.93 -22.94 -9.45
C SER A 182 -16.51 -24.35 -9.34
N THR A 183 -17.26 -24.59 -8.24
CA THR A 183 -18.03 -25.83 -8.01
C THR A 183 -19.49 -25.66 -8.41
N ARG A 184 -19.83 -24.69 -9.26
CA ARG A 184 -21.22 -24.41 -9.72
C ARG A 184 -21.82 -25.59 -10.49
N ASN A 185 -23.12 -25.54 -10.75
CA ASN A 185 -23.83 -26.67 -11.37
C ASN A 185 -23.33 -27.01 -12.77
N GLU A 186 -22.82 -26.02 -13.49
CA GLU A 186 -22.27 -26.15 -14.86
C GLU A 186 -20.88 -26.80 -14.87
N ALA A 187 -20.19 -26.97 -13.72
CA ALA A 187 -18.93 -27.69 -13.64
C ALA A 187 -19.13 -29.19 -13.97
N THR A 188 -18.07 -29.81 -14.46
CA THR A 188 -18.02 -31.25 -14.82
C THR A 188 -17.85 -32.12 -13.57
N GLY A 189 -17.95 -33.42 -13.67
CA GLY A 189 -17.66 -34.36 -12.59
C GLY A 189 -18.82 -34.61 -11.64
N GLU A 190 -18.49 -35.25 -10.50
CA GLU A 190 -19.47 -35.75 -9.53
C GLU A 190 -20.11 -34.61 -8.72
N ASP A 191 -21.42 -34.73 -8.46
CA ASP A 191 -22.18 -33.73 -7.67
C ASP A 191 -21.80 -33.73 -6.19
N LEU A 192 -21.22 -34.80 -5.68
CA LEU A 192 -20.79 -34.98 -4.29
C LEU A 192 -19.41 -35.63 -4.21
N ASN A 193 -18.39 -34.83 -4.18
CA ASN A 193 -17.01 -35.27 -4.03
C ASN A 193 -16.78 -35.84 -2.61
N ASN A 194 -16.11 -37.00 -2.54
CA ASN A 194 -15.81 -37.66 -1.27
C ASN A 194 -14.82 -36.89 -0.38
N ILE A 195 -14.01 -35.98 -0.98
CA ILE A 195 -13.04 -35.15 -0.25
C ILE A 195 -13.76 -34.01 0.46
N THR A 196 -14.48 -33.17 -0.29
CA THR A 196 -15.06 -31.91 0.18
C THR A 196 -16.55 -31.98 0.51
N GLY A 197 -17.28 -32.96 -0.07
CA GLY A 197 -18.74 -32.99 0.00
C GLY A 197 -19.44 -31.95 -0.87
N THR A 198 -18.72 -31.37 -1.84
CA THR A 198 -19.24 -30.44 -2.84
C THR A 198 -19.05 -31.04 -4.25
N LYS A 199 -19.56 -30.37 -5.27
CA LYS A 199 -19.28 -30.72 -6.67
C LYS A 199 -17.81 -30.51 -6.99
N ASN A 200 -17.23 -31.28 -7.90
CA ASN A 200 -15.89 -31.05 -8.42
C ASN A 200 -15.81 -29.65 -9.05
N SER A 201 -14.65 -29.03 -8.93
CA SER A 201 -14.40 -27.69 -9.48
C SER A 201 -13.87 -27.75 -10.90
N ASP A 202 -14.28 -26.79 -11.71
CA ASP A 202 -13.75 -26.49 -13.04
C ASP A 202 -13.19 -25.07 -13.08
N ILE A 203 -12.37 -24.78 -14.08
CA ILE A 203 -11.92 -23.43 -14.38
C ILE A 203 -12.98 -22.74 -15.25
N PHE A 204 -13.41 -21.57 -14.81
CA PHE A 204 -14.35 -20.67 -15.49
C PHE A 204 -13.65 -19.39 -15.91
N VAL A 205 -14.20 -18.71 -16.92
CA VAL A 205 -13.76 -17.41 -17.38
C VAL A 205 -14.94 -16.45 -17.49
N SER A 206 -14.72 -15.20 -17.12
CA SER A 206 -15.63 -14.09 -17.35
C SER A 206 -14.87 -12.97 -18.06
N GLU A 207 -15.49 -12.31 -19.01
CA GLU A 207 -14.89 -11.27 -19.83
C GLU A 207 -15.55 -9.92 -19.54
N LEU A 208 -14.73 -8.86 -19.49
CA LEU A 208 -15.16 -7.49 -19.32
C LEU A 208 -15.47 -6.88 -20.68
N ASN A 209 -16.68 -6.38 -20.88
CA ASN A 209 -17.05 -5.72 -22.13
C ASN A 209 -16.62 -4.24 -22.16
N ASP A 210 -16.72 -3.60 -23.33
CA ASP A 210 -16.34 -2.19 -23.53
C ASP A 210 -17.11 -1.19 -22.63
N LYS A 211 -18.24 -1.61 -22.04
CA LYS A 211 -19.04 -0.81 -21.10
C LYS A 211 -18.62 -1.01 -19.64
N GLY A 212 -17.55 -1.79 -19.37
CA GLY A 212 -17.08 -2.07 -18.03
C GLY A 212 -17.92 -3.08 -17.25
N ASN A 213 -18.74 -3.91 -17.91
CA ASN A 213 -19.55 -4.94 -17.26
C ASN A 213 -18.94 -6.32 -17.54
N TRP A 214 -18.82 -7.11 -16.49
CA TRP A 214 -18.39 -8.50 -16.57
C TRP A 214 -19.50 -9.41 -17.14
N SER A 215 -19.14 -10.33 -18.00
CA SER A 215 -20.05 -11.35 -18.54
C SER A 215 -20.42 -12.39 -17.48
N LYS A 216 -21.51 -13.15 -17.73
CA LYS A 216 -21.76 -14.37 -16.98
C LYS A 216 -20.57 -15.33 -17.18
N PRO A 217 -20.04 -15.96 -16.12
CA PRO A 217 -18.96 -16.91 -16.25
C PRO A 217 -19.32 -18.12 -17.10
N GLU A 218 -18.38 -18.51 -17.97
CA GLU A 218 -18.50 -19.70 -18.83
C GLU A 218 -17.38 -20.71 -18.49
N PRO A 219 -17.63 -22.03 -18.57
CA PRO A 219 -16.60 -23.02 -18.34
C PRO A 219 -15.53 -22.91 -19.42
N LEU A 220 -14.28 -23.09 -19.02
CA LEU A 220 -13.18 -23.19 -19.98
C LEU A 220 -13.34 -24.45 -20.82
N HIS A 221 -12.60 -24.52 -21.95
CA HIS A 221 -12.75 -25.60 -22.91
C HIS A 221 -12.64 -27.01 -22.27
N ALA A 222 -13.46 -27.94 -22.75
CA ALA A 222 -13.57 -29.33 -22.22
C ALA A 222 -12.25 -30.16 -22.27
N SER A 223 -11.22 -29.69 -22.96
CA SER A 223 -9.89 -30.32 -22.89
C SER A 223 -9.15 -29.99 -21.58
N LEU A 224 -9.55 -28.92 -20.89
CA LEU A 224 -8.94 -28.44 -19.65
C LEU A 224 -9.74 -28.88 -18.42
N ASN A 225 -11.07 -28.78 -18.51
CA ASN A 225 -11.99 -29.23 -17.48
C ASN A 225 -12.36 -30.69 -17.69
N THR A 226 -12.10 -31.55 -16.73
CA THR A 226 -12.32 -32.99 -16.81
C THR A 226 -13.30 -33.48 -15.75
N VAL A 227 -13.35 -34.76 -15.47
CA VAL A 227 -14.13 -35.32 -14.37
C VAL A 227 -13.45 -35.16 -13.00
N ASN A 228 -12.19 -34.70 -12.99
CA ASN A 228 -11.43 -34.41 -11.77
C ASN A 228 -11.76 -33.00 -11.24
N ASP A 229 -11.05 -32.58 -10.18
CA ASP A 229 -11.07 -31.20 -9.73
C ASP A 229 -9.96 -30.40 -10.43
N GLU A 230 -10.30 -29.38 -11.20
CA GLU A 230 -9.36 -28.44 -11.80
C GLU A 230 -9.54 -27.05 -11.20
N GLY A 231 -8.41 -26.37 -10.95
CA GLY A 231 -8.49 -25.00 -10.41
C GLY A 231 -7.15 -24.36 -10.08
N ALA A 232 -7.21 -23.22 -9.40
CA ALA A 232 -6.04 -22.44 -9.00
C ALA A 232 -5.01 -22.34 -10.13
N CYS A 233 -5.31 -21.55 -11.15
CA CYS A 233 -4.48 -21.41 -12.35
C CYS A 233 -3.60 -20.15 -12.30
N CYS A 234 -2.53 -20.14 -13.12
CA CYS A 234 -1.73 -18.97 -13.44
C CYS A 234 -1.24 -19.01 -14.89
N PHE A 235 -0.77 -17.88 -15.39
CA PHE A 235 -0.24 -17.74 -16.74
C PHE A 235 1.27 -17.50 -16.72
N SER A 236 1.98 -17.97 -17.77
CA SER A 236 3.33 -17.48 -18.06
C SER A 236 3.29 -15.97 -18.34
N PRO A 237 4.41 -15.21 -18.16
CA PRO A 237 4.42 -13.77 -18.38
C PRO A 237 3.99 -13.33 -19.78
N ASP A 238 4.16 -14.18 -20.79
CA ASP A 238 3.75 -13.98 -22.19
C ASP A 238 2.32 -14.47 -22.50
N ASN A 239 1.58 -14.94 -21.48
CA ASN A 239 0.23 -15.50 -21.57
C ASN A 239 0.07 -16.71 -22.51
N LYS A 240 1.17 -17.36 -22.93
CA LYS A 240 1.12 -18.50 -23.85
C LYS A 240 0.97 -19.85 -23.16
N THR A 241 1.31 -19.94 -21.88
CA THR A 241 1.18 -21.17 -21.10
C THR A 241 0.30 -20.93 -19.87
N LEU A 242 -0.70 -21.79 -19.72
CA LEU A 242 -1.54 -21.89 -18.54
C LEU A 242 -1.01 -23.02 -17.66
N TYR A 243 -0.75 -22.75 -16.39
CA TYR A 243 -0.49 -23.74 -15.36
C TYR A 243 -1.70 -23.80 -14.43
N PHE A 244 -2.11 -24.99 -14.01
CA PHE A 244 -3.23 -25.16 -13.09
C PHE A 244 -3.07 -26.41 -12.24
N THR A 245 -3.80 -26.43 -11.12
CA THR A 245 -3.85 -27.58 -10.21
C THR A 245 -4.93 -28.54 -10.69
N GLN A 246 -4.62 -29.85 -10.71
CA GLN A 246 -5.58 -30.92 -10.91
C GLN A 246 -5.49 -31.93 -9.76
N CYS A 247 -6.61 -32.21 -9.09
CA CYS A 247 -6.67 -33.25 -8.07
C CYS A 247 -7.01 -34.59 -8.69
N VAL A 248 -6.10 -35.55 -8.50
CA VAL A 248 -6.27 -36.90 -9.02
C VAL A 248 -6.95 -37.78 -7.99
N THR A 249 -7.89 -38.60 -8.46
CA THR A 249 -8.62 -39.56 -7.62
C THR A 249 -8.23 -40.99 -8.01
N ASP A 250 -7.66 -41.74 -7.05
CA ASP A 250 -7.37 -43.15 -7.19
C ASP A 250 -8.03 -43.94 -6.04
N PRO A 251 -8.77 -45.01 -6.28
CA PRO A 251 -9.42 -45.79 -5.21
C PRO A 251 -8.47 -46.47 -4.24
N LEU A 252 -7.21 -46.67 -4.61
CA LEU A 252 -6.20 -47.38 -3.81
C LEU A 252 -5.17 -46.51 -3.14
N PHE A 253 -4.94 -45.26 -3.68
CA PHE A 253 -3.90 -44.37 -3.22
C PHE A 253 -4.50 -43.09 -2.60
N PRO A 254 -3.75 -42.41 -1.71
CA PRO A 254 -4.16 -41.10 -1.20
C PRO A 254 -4.47 -40.10 -2.31
N ARG A 255 -5.47 -39.26 -2.09
CA ARG A 255 -5.80 -38.15 -2.99
C ARG A 255 -4.65 -37.15 -2.95
N TYR A 256 -4.17 -36.72 -4.11
CA TYR A 256 -3.11 -35.75 -4.26
C TYR A 256 -3.42 -34.78 -5.41
N ALA A 257 -2.78 -33.63 -5.37
CA ALA A 257 -2.85 -32.67 -6.46
C ALA A 257 -1.54 -32.65 -7.23
N GLN A 258 -1.65 -32.39 -8.52
CA GLN A 258 -0.53 -32.21 -9.43
C GLN A 258 -0.69 -30.91 -10.24
N ILE A 259 0.43 -30.36 -10.71
CA ILE A 259 0.41 -29.19 -11.58
C ILE A 259 0.39 -29.65 -13.03
N MET A 260 -0.60 -29.18 -13.77
CA MET A 260 -0.73 -29.37 -15.20
C MET A 260 -0.28 -28.11 -15.93
N SER A 261 0.22 -28.26 -17.15
CA SER A 261 0.51 -27.17 -18.06
C SER A 261 -0.16 -27.38 -19.42
N CYS A 262 -0.59 -26.30 -20.03
CA CYS A 262 -1.22 -26.30 -21.33
C CYS A 262 -0.77 -25.06 -22.09
N SER A 263 -0.29 -25.27 -23.34
CA SER A 263 0.10 -24.15 -24.21
C SER A 263 -1.06 -23.68 -25.07
N ARG A 264 -1.08 -22.37 -25.32
CA ARG A 264 -2.06 -21.71 -26.19
C ARG A 264 -1.45 -21.48 -27.58
N SER A 265 -2.17 -21.91 -28.60
CA SER A 265 -1.87 -21.58 -30.02
C SER A 265 -3.06 -20.79 -30.55
N ASP A 266 -2.85 -19.56 -30.96
CA ASP A 266 -3.89 -18.61 -31.37
C ASP A 266 -4.96 -18.45 -30.29
N ALA A 267 -6.21 -18.79 -30.58
CA ALA A 267 -7.35 -18.71 -29.65
C ALA A 267 -7.65 -20.03 -28.91
N THR A 268 -6.89 -21.12 -29.16
CA THR A 268 -7.20 -22.47 -28.67
C THR A 268 -6.15 -22.96 -27.68
N TRP A 269 -6.60 -23.64 -26.62
CA TRP A 269 -5.74 -24.36 -25.68
C TRP A 269 -5.46 -25.77 -26.18
N GLY A 270 -4.20 -26.19 -26.12
CA GLY A 270 -3.79 -27.55 -26.44
C GLY A 270 -4.23 -28.56 -25.37
N SER A 271 -3.72 -29.79 -25.44
CA SER A 271 -3.95 -30.81 -24.42
C SER A 271 -3.05 -30.56 -23.20
N PRO A 272 -3.58 -30.60 -21.96
CA PRO A 272 -2.77 -30.50 -20.77
C PRO A 272 -1.76 -31.64 -20.61
N SER A 273 -0.61 -31.32 -20.05
CA SER A 273 0.42 -32.27 -19.64
C SER A 273 0.85 -32.04 -18.19
N ASN A 274 1.25 -33.13 -17.52
CA ASN A 274 1.74 -33.03 -16.15
C ASN A 274 3.10 -32.32 -16.09
N VAL A 275 3.26 -31.37 -15.18
CA VAL A 275 4.54 -30.76 -14.83
C VAL A 275 5.18 -31.61 -13.72
N THR A 276 6.02 -32.57 -14.12
CA THR A 276 6.68 -33.45 -13.15
C THR A 276 7.67 -32.66 -12.32
N ILE A 277 7.29 -32.30 -11.07
CA ILE A 277 8.15 -31.59 -10.14
C ILE A 277 9.21 -32.53 -9.58
N THR A 278 8.78 -33.62 -8.95
CA THR A 278 9.66 -34.69 -8.45
C THR A 278 9.14 -36.04 -8.90
N ARG A 279 9.87 -37.10 -8.58
CA ARG A 279 9.40 -38.47 -8.79
C ARG A 279 8.55 -39.02 -7.63
N ASP A 280 8.36 -38.18 -6.58
CA ASP A 280 7.48 -38.53 -5.46
C ASP A 280 6.02 -38.32 -5.88
N SER A 281 5.28 -39.40 -5.98
CA SER A 281 3.88 -39.45 -6.39
C SER A 281 2.90 -39.31 -5.20
N LEU A 282 3.40 -39.22 -3.98
CA LEU A 282 2.56 -39.10 -2.77
C LEU A 282 2.38 -37.67 -2.28
N SER A 283 3.33 -36.79 -2.63
CA SER A 283 3.25 -35.39 -2.27
C SER A 283 2.28 -34.61 -3.16
N THR A 284 1.66 -33.60 -2.59
CA THR A 284 0.75 -32.68 -3.28
C THR A 284 1.53 -31.49 -3.85
N TYR A 285 1.29 -31.17 -5.11
CA TYR A 285 1.82 -29.99 -5.80
C TYR A 285 0.65 -29.16 -6.31
N ALA A 286 0.46 -27.97 -5.78
CA ALA A 286 -0.72 -27.15 -6.04
C ALA A 286 -0.41 -25.67 -6.13
N HIS A 287 -1.40 -24.88 -6.57
CA HIS A 287 -1.38 -23.41 -6.58
C HIS A 287 -0.16 -22.86 -7.32
N PRO A 288 0.00 -23.13 -8.62
CA PRO A 288 1.14 -22.65 -9.39
C PRO A 288 1.14 -21.13 -9.53
N ALA A 289 2.35 -20.52 -9.55
CA ALA A 289 2.57 -19.13 -9.92
C ALA A 289 3.91 -18.98 -10.63
N VAL A 290 3.95 -18.29 -11.76
CA VAL A 290 5.18 -18.04 -12.50
C VAL A 290 5.77 -16.68 -12.10
N SER A 291 7.10 -16.63 -11.88
CA SER A 291 7.79 -15.37 -11.58
C SER A 291 7.69 -14.39 -12.76
N PRO A 292 7.74 -13.06 -12.54
CA PRO A 292 7.61 -12.06 -13.61
C PRO A 292 8.68 -12.17 -14.71
N ASP A 293 9.85 -12.71 -14.40
CA ASP A 293 10.92 -12.98 -15.37
C ASP A 293 10.74 -14.28 -16.15
N GLY A 294 9.69 -15.07 -15.84
CA GLY A 294 9.38 -16.33 -16.49
C GLY A 294 10.34 -17.49 -16.16
N GLN A 295 11.27 -17.31 -15.22
CA GLN A 295 12.31 -18.31 -14.96
C GLN A 295 11.92 -19.35 -13.91
N TRP A 296 10.96 -19.03 -13.02
CA TRP A 296 10.62 -19.86 -11.89
C TRP A 296 9.13 -20.16 -11.81
N LEU A 297 8.83 -21.41 -11.53
CA LEU A 297 7.51 -21.88 -11.12
C LEU A 297 7.47 -21.97 -9.60
N TYR A 298 6.65 -21.17 -8.96
CA TYR A 298 6.35 -21.26 -7.53
C TYR A 298 5.10 -22.09 -7.31
N PHE A 299 5.05 -22.83 -6.21
CA PHE A 299 3.93 -23.71 -5.89
C PHE A 299 3.89 -24.03 -4.41
N SER A 300 2.75 -24.51 -3.93
CA SER A 300 2.57 -25.04 -2.58
C SER A 300 2.72 -26.55 -2.58
N SER A 301 3.45 -27.11 -1.61
CA SER A 301 3.64 -28.55 -1.49
C SER A 301 3.88 -28.98 -0.05
N ASP A 302 3.38 -30.17 0.30
CA ASP A 302 3.64 -30.89 1.55
C ASP A 302 4.80 -31.90 1.42
N MET A 303 5.62 -31.75 0.37
CA MET A 303 6.75 -32.68 0.13
C MET A 303 7.79 -32.60 1.25
N PRO A 304 8.52 -33.72 1.48
CA PRO A 304 9.53 -33.80 2.54
C PRO A 304 10.58 -32.71 2.44
N GLY A 305 10.99 -32.19 3.61
CA GLY A 305 11.97 -31.09 3.71
C GLY A 305 11.36 -29.72 3.90
N GLY A 306 10.03 -29.62 4.02
CA GLY A 306 9.31 -28.40 4.41
C GLY A 306 9.47 -28.02 5.88
N LYS A 307 8.89 -26.87 6.25
CA LYS A 307 8.87 -26.32 7.60
C LYS A 307 7.60 -26.68 8.37
N GLY A 308 6.47 -26.80 7.65
CA GLY A 308 5.16 -26.98 8.21
C GLY A 308 4.28 -28.01 7.52
N GLY A 309 3.05 -27.63 7.24
CA GLY A 309 2.13 -28.43 6.45
C GLY A 309 2.42 -28.25 4.96
N PHE A 310 1.78 -27.27 4.32
CA PHE A 310 2.11 -26.85 2.97
C PHE A 310 3.08 -25.68 3.03
N ASP A 311 4.23 -25.83 2.38
CA ASP A 311 5.21 -24.76 2.22
C ASP A 311 5.18 -24.22 0.80
N LEU A 312 5.65 -22.98 0.59
CA LEU A 312 5.98 -22.45 -0.72
C LEU A 312 7.35 -22.92 -1.16
N TRP A 313 7.39 -23.46 -2.36
CA TRP A 313 8.58 -23.95 -3.06
C TRP A 313 8.69 -23.24 -4.40
N ARG A 314 9.87 -23.29 -5.01
CA ARG A 314 10.06 -22.89 -6.40
C ARG A 314 10.92 -23.91 -7.15
N ALA A 315 10.65 -24.04 -8.44
CA ALA A 315 11.43 -24.86 -9.36
C ALA A 315 11.80 -24.01 -10.58
N ARG A 316 13.00 -24.20 -11.11
CA ARG A 316 13.45 -23.46 -12.29
C ARG A 316 12.80 -24.03 -13.54
N LEU A 317 12.14 -23.17 -14.31
CA LEU A 317 11.56 -23.54 -15.61
C LEU A 317 12.66 -23.66 -16.66
N THR A 318 12.59 -24.72 -17.45
CA THR A 318 13.51 -25.01 -18.58
C THR A 318 12.71 -25.52 -19.77
N SER A 319 13.31 -25.57 -20.96
CA SER A 319 12.68 -26.15 -22.15
C SER A 319 12.38 -27.65 -22.02
N ALA A 320 13.03 -28.36 -21.09
CA ALA A 320 12.84 -29.77 -20.81
C ALA A 320 11.89 -30.08 -19.63
N GLY A 321 11.26 -29.06 -19.03
CA GLY A 321 10.44 -29.18 -17.85
C GLY A 321 10.97 -28.32 -16.68
N VAL A 322 10.98 -28.83 -15.44
CA VAL A 322 11.49 -28.13 -14.27
C VAL A 322 12.79 -28.73 -13.75
N SER A 323 13.58 -27.91 -13.08
CA SER A 323 14.84 -28.29 -12.43
C SER A 323 15.07 -27.46 -11.17
N PHE A 324 16.08 -27.77 -10.40
CA PHE A 324 16.50 -27.01 -9.22
C PHE A 324 15.32 -26.57 -8.34
N ILE A 325 14.87 -27.50 -7.50
CA ILE A 325 13.75 -27.31 -6.61
C ILE A 325 14.27 -26.86 -5.26
N GLU A 326 13.71 -25.80 -4.71
CA GLU A 326 14.08 -25.31 -3.37
C GLU A 326 12.87 -24.82 -2.56
N ASN A 327 12.95 -25.03 -1.24
CA ASN A 327 12.00 -24.46 -0.28
C ASN A 327 12.35 -22.99 -0.06
N LEU A 328 11.34 -22.09 -0.01
CA LEU A 328 11.59 -20.66 0.20
C LEU A 328 12.09 -20.33 1.62
N GLY A 329 11.87 -21.23 2.58
CA GLY A 329 12.34 -21.07 3.95
C GLY A 329 11.74 -19.88 4.69
N GLU A 330 12.33 -19.57 5.87
CA GLU A 330 11.97 -18.38 6.64
C GLU A 330 12.53 -17.11 5.95
N PRO A 331 11.79 -15.97 5.98
CA PRO A 331 10.59 -15.74 6.78
C PRO A 331 9.27 -16.08 6.08
N ILE A 332 9.27 -16.68 4.88
CA ILE A 332 8.06 -16.95 4.11
C ILE A 332 7.33 -18.17 4.69
N ASN A 333 8.00 -19.32 4.80
CA ASN A 333 7.44 -20.55 5.28
C ASN A 333 7.46 -20.66 6.81
N THR A 334 6.38 -21.17 7.38
CA THR A 334 6.16 -21.33 8.82
C THR A 334 5.91 -22.79 9.20
N GLN A 335 5.45 -23.05 10.42
CA GLN A 335 4.94 -24.36 10.83
C GLN A 335 3.47 -24.57 10.40
N GLY A 336 2.84 -23.57 9.78
CA GLY A 336 1.47 -23.65 9.26
C GLY A 336 1.42 -24.11 7.80
N ASN A 337 0.54 -23.50 7.06
CA ASN A 337 0.41 -23.71 5.61
C ASN A 337 0.61 -22.38 4.90
N GLU A 338 1.42 -22.36 3.85
CA GLU A 338 1.61 -21.27 2.93
C GLU A 338 1.08 -21.69 1.55
N LEU A 339 0.09 -20.96 1.04
CA LEU A 339 -0.72 -21.35 -0.11
C LEU A 339 -0.93 -20.18 -1.07
N PHE A 340 -1.35 -20.49 -2.30
CA PHE A 340 -1.76 -19.52 -3.33
C PHE A 340 -0.76 -18.39 -3.57
N PRO A 341 0.50 -18.71 -3.96
CA PRO A 341 1.45 -17.68 -4.35
C PRO A 341 0.95 -16.92 -5.58
N CYS A 342 1.21 -15.61 -5.61
CA CYS A 342 0.90 -14.73 -6.72
C CYS A 342 1.92 -13.59 -6.80
N PHE A 343 2.36 -13.24 -8.00
CA PHE A 343 3.30 -12.14 -8.20
C PHE A 343 2.62 -10.89 -8.73
N ARG A 344 3.08 -9.73 -8.27
CA ARG A 344 2.90 -8.48 -9.01
C ARG A 344 4.06 -8.28 -9.99
N PRO A 345 3.87 -7.46 -11.06
CA PRO A 345 4.94 -7.19 -12.03
C PRO A 345 6.22 -6.59 -11.43
N ASN A 346 6.15 -5.94 -10.26
CA ASN A 346 7.30 -5.39 -9.53
C ASN A 346 8.11 -6.45 -8.76
N GLY A 347 7.71 -7.72 -8.79
CA GLY A 347 8.37 -8.83 -8.12
C GLY A 347 7.90 -9.13 -6.70
N ASP A 348 6.97 -8.37 -6.14
CA ASP A 348 6.38 -8.66 -4.83
C ASP A 348 5.60 -9.98 -4.88
N LEU A 349 5.91 -10.89 -3.95
CA LEU A 349 5.25 -12.19 -3.82
C LEU A 349 4.14 -12.11 -2.78
N TYR A 350 2.91 -12.27 -3.21
CA TYR A 350 1.73 -12.41 -2.35
C TYR A 350 1.41 -13.89 -2.12
N PHE A 351 0.92 -14.22 -0.92
CA PHE A 351 0.52 -15.58 -0.58
C PHE A 351 -0.47 -15.58 0.58
N ALA A 352 -1.11 -16.70 0.84
CA ALA A 352 -1.98 -16.91 1.99
C ALA A 352 -1.31 -17.81 3.02
N SER A 353 -1.46 -17.52 4.31
CA SER A 353 -0.92 -18.35 5.39
C SER A 353 -1.82 -18.37 6.60
N ASN A 354 -1.83 -19.52 7.32
CA ASN A 354 -2.42 -19.67 8.65
C ASN A 354 -1.36 -19.90 9.76
N GLY A 355 -0.09 -19.80 9.42
CA GLY A 355 1.02 -19.99 10.36
C GLY A 355 1.67 -18.70 10.84
N HIS A 356 1.50 -17.60 10.12
CA HIS A 356 1.92 -16.26 10.52
C HIS A 356 0.96 -15.60 11.51
N ILE A 357 1.37 -14.45 12.09
CA ILE A 357 0.49 -13.64 12.94
C ILE A 357 -0.56 -12.97 12.05
N GLY A 358 -1.85 -13.30 12.25
CA GLY A 358 -2.95 -12.86 11.39
C GLY A 358 -4.25 -12.61 12.15
N LEU A 359 -5.38 -12.60 11.43
CA LEU A 359 -6.71 -12.33 11.98
C LEU A 359 -7.53 -13.60 12.18
N GLY A 360 -7.17 -14.72 11.53
CA GLY A 360 -8.02 -15.89 11.71
C GLY A 360 -7.62 -17.17 10.98
N GLY A 361 -8.23 -17.40 9.83
CA GLY A 361 -7.96 -18.56 8.97
C GLY A 361 -6.70 -18.37 8.15
N LEU A 362 -6.82 -18.55 6.84
CA LEU A 362 -5.80 -18.07 5.91
C LEU A 362 -5.89 -16.57 5.81
N ASP A 363 -4.78 -15.89 6.03
CA ASP A 363 -4.64 -14.46 5.84
C ASP A 363 -3.69 -14.17 4.67
N LEU A 364 -3.91 -13.09 3.95
CA LEU A 364 -3.06 -12.61 2.85
C LEU A 364 -1.83 -11.89 3.38
N TYR A 365 -0.67 -12.23 2.84
CA TYR A 365 0.63 -11.63 3.13
C TYR A 365 1.33 -11.21 1.86
N VAL A 366 2.31 -10.31 1.99
CA VAL A 366 3.24 -9.95 0.92
C VAL A 366 4.68 -10.11 1.42
N ALA A 367 5.49 -10.85 0.66
CA ALA A 367 6.93 -10.92 0.84
C ALA A 367 7.60 -9.90 -0.08
N LYS A 368 8.38 -9.00 0.51
CA LYS A 368 9.11 -7.92 -0.16
C LYS A 368 10.59 -8.02 0.14
N MET A 369 11.40 -7.46 -0.75
CA MET A 369 12.85 -7.35 -0.56
C MET A 369 13.21 -5.92 -0.18
N ASN A 370 13.95 -5.75 0.92
CA ASN A 370 14.46 -4.44 1.31
C ASN A 370 15.75 -4.07 0.54
N LEU A 371 16.24 -2.84 0.73
CA LEU A 371 17.47 -2.33 0.10
C LEU A 371 18.74 -3.16 0.39
N ASN A 372 18.73 -4.00 1.42
CA ASN A 372 19.82 -4.91 1.80
C ASN A 372 19.61 -6.33 1.27
N ASN A 373 18.73 -6.53 0.32
CA ASN A 373 18.34 -7.84 -0.25
C ASN A 373 17.78 -8.83 0.80
N LYS A 374 17.26 -8.35 1.92
CA LYS A 374 16.63 -9.19 2.94
C LYS A 374 15.11 -9.24 2.70
N VAL A 375 14.57 -10.45 2.64
CA VAL A 375 13.13 -10.69 2.54
C VAL A 375 12.46 -10.43 3.89
N PHE A 376 11.33 -9.75 3.87
CA PHE A 376 10.43 -9.57 5.02
C PHE A 376 8.99 -9.79 4.58
N VAL A 377 8.13 -10.19 5.53
CA VAL A 377 6.73 -10.53 5.29
C VAL A 377 5.84 -9.55 6.02
N GLU A 378 4.89 -8.96 5.30
CA GLU A 378 3.89 -8.04 5.83
C GLU A 378 2.49 -8.64 5.71
N HIS A 379 1.69 -8.50 6.77
CA HIS A 379 0.27 -8.86 6.77
C HIS A 379 -0.55 -7.78 6.06
N LEU A 380 -1.45 -8.13 5.15
CA LEU A 380 -2.34 -7.16 4.54
C LEU A 380 -3.39 -6.69 5.57
N PRO A 381 -3.69 -5.39 5.62
CA PRO A 381 -4.61 -4.86 6.63
C PRO A 381 -6.07 -5.27 6.36
N ALA A 382 -6.90 -5.20 7.40
CA ALA A 382 -8.35 -5.24 7.20
C ALA A 382 -8.78 -4.02 6.33
N PRO A 383 -9.79 -4.17 5.44
CA PRO A 383 -10.67 -5.32 5.27
C PRO A 383 -10.18 -6.38 4.27
N MET A 384 -8.92 -6.31 3.78
CA MET A 384 -8.36 -7.36 2.92
C MET A 384 -8.40 -8.69 3.66
N ASN A 385 -7.82 -8.74 4.85
CA ASN A 385 -7.92 -9.87 5.75
C ASN A 385 -9.10 -9.73 6.72
N SER A 386 -9.69 -10.87 7.08
CA SER A 386 -10.79 -11.02 8.01
C SER A 386 -10.48 -12.16 9.02
N SER A 387 -11.43 -12.56 9.85
CA SER A 387 -11.27 -13.78 10.66
C SER A 387 -11.38 -15.06 9.85
N ALA A 388 -12.02 -15.03 8.69
CA ALA A 388 -12.25 -16.18 7.81
C ALA A 388 -10.98 -16.54 7.00
N ASP A 389 -11.09 -17.39 5.99
CA ASP A 389 -10.00 -17.59 5.04
C ASP A 389 -10.05 -16.49 3.98
N ASP A 390 -8.88 -15.87 3.73
CA ASP A 390 -8.65 -14.87 2.70
C ASP A 390 -7.42 -15.30 1.88
N PHE A 391 -7.58 -15.57 0.58
CA PHE A 391 -6.55 -16.20 -0.24
C PHE A 391 -6.72 -15.95 -1.74
N GLY A 392 -5.74 -16.37 -2.55
CA GLY A 392 -5.84 -16.37 -4.01
C GLY A 392 -6.05 -14.97 -4.56
N ILE A 393 -5.14 -14.03 -4.24
CA ILE A 393 -5.20 -12.64 -4.69
C ILE A 393 -4.63 -12.49 -6.09
N THR A 394 -5.23 -11.60 -6.90
CA THR A 394 -4.72 -11.18 -8.20
C THR A 394 -4.90 -9.67 -8.37
N PHE A 395 -4.05 -9.03 -9.18
CA PHE A 395 -3.99 -7.57 -9.31
C PHE A 395 -4.18 -7.10 -10.76
N GLU A 396 -4.76 -5.93 -10.95
CA GLU A 396 -4.73 -5.21 -12.22
C GLU A 396 -3.35 -4.55 -12.44
N GLY A 397 -2.34 -5.37 -12.75
CA GLY A 397 -0.96 -4.92 -12.95
C GLY A 397 -0.36 -4.31 -11.68
N LEU A 398 0.10 -3.06 -11.77
CA LEU A 398 0.67 -2.32 -10.63
C LEU A 398 -0.36 -1.53 -9.81
N LYS A 399 -1.63 -1.53 -10.21
CA LYS A 399 -2.68 -0.84 -9.45
C LYS A 399 -2.98 -1.56 -8.14
N ASN A 400 -3.36 -0.81 -7.10
CA ASN A 400 -3.85 -1.36 -5.84
C ASN A 400 -5.33 -1.77 -5.96
N LYS A 401 -5.64 -2.56 -6.97
CA LYS A 401 -6.96 -3.02 -7.35
C LYS A 401 -6.86 -4.44 -7.92
N GLY A 402 -7.89 -5.25 -7.67
CA GLY A 402 -7.93 -6.63 -8.16
C GLY A 402 -9.01 -7.45 -7.50
N PHE A 403 -8.76 -8.76 -7.39
CA PHE A 403 -9.70 -9.73 -6.84
C PHE A 403 -8.98 -10.69 -5.89
N PHE A 404 -9.75 -11.26 -4.96
CA PHE A 404 -9.28 -12.33 -4.06
C PHE A 404 -10.45 -13.21 -3.63
N SER A 405 -10.15 -14.32 -2.98
CA SER A 405 -11.12 -15.27 -2.46
C SER A 405 -11.30 -15.10 -0.97
N SER A 406 -12.54 -15.25 -0.49
CA SER A 406 -12.83 -15.29 0.94
C SER A 406 -14.10 -16.07 1.22
N ASN A 407 -14.14 -16.83 2.34
CA ASN A 407 -15.36 -17.44 2.85
C ASN A 407 -16.02 -16.64 3.98
N ARG A 408 -15.64 -15.36 4.13
CA ARG A 408 -16.28 -14.44 5.07
C ARG A 408 -17.79 -14.34 4.80
N ASN A 409 -18.57 -14.33 5.88
CA ASN A 409 -20.03 -14.19 5.81
C ASN A 409 -20.78 -15.33 5.11
N ASP A 410 -20.15 -16.48 4.78
CA ASP A 410 -20.87 -17.66 4.31
C ASP A 410 -21.00 -18.69 5.44
N ALA A 411 -22.23 -18.95 5.86
CA ALA A 411 -22.52 -19.88 6.96
C ALA A 411 -22.17 -21.35 6.64
N ARG A 412 -21.99 -21.70 5.37
CA ARG A 412 -21.64 -23.06 4.91
C ARG A 412 -20.12 -23.20 4.76
N GLY A 413 -19.36 -22.07 4.79
CA GLY A 413 -17.93 -22.01 4.57
C GLY A 413 -17.54 -22.06 3.09
N TYR A 414 -18.44 -21.70 2.16
CA TYR A 414 -18.11 -21.60 0.75
C TYR A 414 -17.31 -20.33 0.47
N ASP A 415 -16.33 -20.49 -0.41
CA ASP A 415 -15.48 -19.41 -0.85
C ASP A 415 -16.18 -18.57 -1.92
N HIS A 416 -15.95 -17.28 -1.90
CA HIS A 416 -16.50 -16.32 -2.84
C HIS A 416 -15.43 -15.33 -3.30
N ILE A 417 -15.58 -14.82 -4.52
CA ILE A 417 -14.69 -13.82 -5.10
C ILE A 417 -15.12 -12.42 -4.67
N TYR A 418 -14.17 -11.67 -4.17
CA TYR A 418 -14.30 -10.27 -3.79
C TYR A 418 -13.39 -9.41 -4.65
N SER A 419 -13.84 -8.24 -5.05
CA SER A 419 -12.96 -7.19 -5.56
C SER A 419 -12.39 -6.38 -4.42
N PHE A 420 -11.21 -5.85 -4.63
CA PHE A 420 -10.64 -4.82 -3.76
C PHE A 420 -10.13 -3.65 -4.60
N GLU A 421 -10.20 -2.46 -4.03
CA GLU A 421 -9.60 -1.25 -4.57
C GLU A 421 -9.13 -0.39 -3.40
N CYS A 422 -7.89 0.11 -3.51
CA CYS A 422 -7.33 1.06 -2.56
C CYS A 422 -7.01 2.33 -3.32
N GLU A 423 -7.66 3.43 -2.96
CA GLU A 423 -7.32 4.74 -3.50
C GLU A 423 -5.88 5.08 -3.08
N GLU A 424 -5.04 5.39 -4.05
CA GLU A 424 -3.70 5.90 -3.76
C GLU A 424 -3.84 7.28 -3.11
N ILE A 425 -3.29 7.39 -1.90
CA ILE A 425 -3.19 8.68 -1.23
C ILE A 425 -2.04 9.43 -1.88
N VAL A 426 -2.39 10.33 -2.80
CA VAL A 426 -1.43 11.21 -3.46
C VAL A 426 -1.37 12.52 -2.71
N GLN A 427 -0.18 12.91 -2.28
CA GLN A 427 0.08 14.25 -1.79
C GLN A 427 0.88 15.01 -2.84
N SER A 428 0.44 16.21 -3.18
CA SER A 428 1.07 17.02 -4.21
C SER A 428 1.21 18.47 -3.78
N ILE A 429 2.24 19.14 -4.30
CA ILE A 429 2.42 20.59 -4.20
C ILE A 429 2.08 21.18 -5.56
N LYS A 430 1.15 22.14 -5.55
CA LYS A 430 0.82 22.97 -6.69
C LYS A 430 1.25 24.39 -6.40
N GLY A 431 2.00 24.99 -7.30
CA GLY A 431 2.51 26.34 -7.11
C GLY A 431 2.43 27.18 -8.35
N TRP A 432 2.56 28.48 -8.17
CA TRP A 432 2.66 29.50 -9.23
C TRP A 432 3.83 30.41 -8.96
N VAL A 433 4.65 30.62 -10.01
CA VAL A 433 5.75 31.58 -10.01
C VAL A 433 5.35 32.74 -10.90
N TYR A 434 5.41 33.93 -10.34
CA TYR A 434 5.01 35.16 -11.04
C TYR A 434 5.85 36.35 -10.55
N GLU A 435 5.93 37.40 -11.35
CA GLU A 435 6.51 38.67 -10.91
C GLU A 435 5.65 39.29 -9.81
N ALA A 436 6.28 39.92 -8.84
CA ALA A 436 5.57 40.53 -7.70
C ALA A 436 4.46 41.53 -8.12
N GLU A 437 4.59 42.13 -9.31
CA GLU A 437 3.57 43.01 -9.92
C GLU A 437 2.45 42.24 -10.64
N GLY A 438 2.52 40.90 -10.71
CA GLY A 438 1.45 40.02 -11.21
C GLY A 438 1.61 39.53 -12.65
N TYR A 439 2.79 39.66 -13.26
CA TYR A 439 3.08 39.08 -14.58
C TYR A 439 3.57 37.62 -14.44
N GLU A 440 3.17 36.78 -15.37
CA GLU A 440 3.56 35.36 -15.41
C GLU A 440 5.04 35.22 -15.78
N LEU A 441 5.74 34.25 -15.18
CA LEU A 441 7.15 33.98 -15.41
C LEU A 441 7.39 32.53 -15.86
N PRO A 442 6.99 32.14 -17.09
CA PRO A 442 7.09 30.75 -17.54
C PRO A 442 8.54 30.26 -17.71
N ALA A 443 9.52 31.19 -17.83
CA ALA A 443 10.95 30.86 -17.87
C ALA A 443 11.59 30.63 -16.50
N ALA A 444 10.84 30.77 -15.42
CA ALA A 444 11.31 30.46 -14.07
C ALA A 444 11.40 28.95 -13.86
N GLN A 445 12.19 28.55 -12.86
CA GLN A 445 12.37 27.16 -12.44
C GLN A 445 12.16 27.06 -10.92
N VAL A 446 11.67 25.91 -10.47
CA VAL A 446 11.52 25.61 -9.06
C VAL A 446 12.40 24.41 -8.70
N SER A 447 13.37 24.61 -7.82
CA SER A 447 14.16 23.55 -7.22
C SER A 447 13.43 23.03 -5.97
N VAL A 448 13.21 21.72 -5.89
CA VAL A 448 12.53 21.05 -4.78
C VAL A 448 13.54 20.14 -4.09
N ILE A 449 13.81 20.40 -2.83
CA ILE A 449 14.76 19.66 -2.00
C ILE A 449 13.98 19.12 -0.79
N GLY A 450 14.07 17.81 -0.54
CA GLY A 450 13.46 17.14 0.59
C GLY A 450 14.50 16.50 1.51
N ASP A 451 14.22 16.47 2.82
CA ASP A 451 15.05 15.75 3.81
C ASP A 451 15.02 14.22 3.62
N ASN A 452 14.05 13.71 2.85
CA ASN A 452 13.96 12.32 2.38
C ASN A 452 14.89 12.01 1.19
N GLY A 453 15.76 12.94 0.77
CA GLY A 453 16.65 12.80 -0.38
C GLY A 453 16.07 13.26 -1.71
N THR A 454 14.86 13.81 -1.74
CA THR A 454 14.31 14.44 -2.95
C THR A 454 15.18 15.61 -3.38
N ASN A 455 15.59 15.62 -4.66
CA ASN A 455 16.30 16.74 -5.28
C ASN A 455 15.89 16.80 -6.76
N LYS A 456 14.93 17.67 -7.07
CA LYS A 456 14.34 17.79 -8.42
C LYS A 456 14.25 19.24 -8.83
N THR A 457 14.43 19.52 -10.12
CA THR A 457 14.10 20.82 -10.72
C THR A 457 12.85 20.65 -11.57
N VAL A 458 11.86 21.51 -11.34
CA VAL A 458 10.56 21.50 -12.02
C VAL A 458 10.49 22.65 -12.99
N ASN A 459 10.15 22.36 -14.25
CA ASN A 459 9.86 23.36 -15.27
C ASN A 459 8.39 23.79 -15.16
N LEU A 460 8.13 25.06 -15.34
CA LEU A 460 6.81 25.63 -15.24
C LEU A 460 6.00 25.46 -16.52
N LYS A 461 4.68 25.46 -16.40
CA LYS A 461 3.75 25.63 -17.53
C LYS A 461 3.76 27.09 -18.00
N LEU A 462 3.13 27.36 -19.15
CA LEU A 462 3.05 28.69 -19.73
C LEU A 462 2.38 29.74 -18.82
N ASP A 463 1.50 29.30 -17.93
CA ASP A 463 0.82 30.12 -16.93
C ASP A 463 1.62 30.30 -15.63
N GLY A 464 2.89 29.88 -15.61
CA GLY A 464 3.75 29.94 -14.43
C GLY A 464 3.43 28.89 -13.37
N SER A 465 2.52 27.98 -13.61
CA SER A 465 2.13 26.93 -12.65
C SER A 465 3.00 25.68 -12.75
N PHE A 466 3.07 24.94 -11.65
CA PHE A 466 3.65 23.60 -11.59
C PHE A 466 2.87 22.73 -10.61
N THR A 467 3.02 21.42 -10.78
CA THR A 467 2.52 20.41 -9.82
C THR A 467 3.58 19.32 -9.69
N ILE A 468 3.86 18.92 -8.45
CA ILE A 468 4.79 17.83 -8.14
C ILE A 468 4.21 16.95 -7.05
N GLU A 469 4.29 15.63 -7.22
CA GLU A 469 3.97 14.67 -6.18
C GLU A 469 5.10 14.63 -5.14
N VAL A 470 4.71 14.53 -3.87
CA VAL A 470 5.62 14.56 -2.72
C VAL A 470 5.32 13.42 -1.75
N GLU A 471 6.35 12.92 -1.11
CA GLU A 471 6.26 11.85 -0.13
C GLU A 471 5.86 12.39 1.26
N PRO A 472 5.08 11.62 2.03
CA PRO A 472 4.71 12.00 3.39
C PRO A 472 5.89 11.90 4.38
N ASN A 473 5.73 12.55 5.55
CA ASN A 473 6.70 12.66 6.64
C ASN A 473 8.04 13.28 6.21
N ALA A 474 8.01 14.25 5.30
CA ALA A 474 9.20 14.93 4.82
C ALA A 474 9.05 16.46 4.88
N HIS A 475 10.16 17.14 5.14
CA HIS A 475 10.28 18.58 5.01
C HIS A 475 10.81 18.91 3.63
N TYR A 476 10.10 19.80 2.93
CA TYR A 476 10.47 20.27 1.60
C TYR A 476 10.84 21.75 1.63
N LEU A 477 11.95 22.08 1.01
CA LEU A 477 12.38 23.44 0.65
C LEU A 477 12.19 23.60 -0.86
N LEU A 478 11.37 24.56 -1.27
CA LEU A 478 11.14 24.91 -2.66
C LEU A 478 11.74 26.29 -2.94
N MET A 479 12.60 26.40 -3.92
CA MET A 479 13.24 27.65 -4.32
C MET A 479 12.88 27.98 -5.77
N ALA A 480 12.10 29.05 -5.96
CA ALA A 480 11.82 29.61 -7.27
C ALA A 480 12.92 30.59 -7.69
N SER A 481 13.38 30.50 -8.93
CA SER A 481 14.40 31.33 -9.50
C SER A 481 14.09 31.67 -10.96
N CYS A 482 14.40 32.90 -11.36
CA CYS A 482 14.29 33.38 -12.75
C CYS A 482 15.38 34.41 -13.03
N LYS A 483 15.96 34.38 -14.25
CA LYS A 483 16.98 35.37 -14.64
C LYS A 483 16.39 36.78 -14.61
N GLY A 484 17.03 37.69 -13.89
CA GLY A 484 16.59 39.08 -13.75
C GLY A 484 15.66 39.29 -12.53
N PHE A 485 15.46 38.29 -11.71
CA PHE A 485 14.64 38.34 -10.51
C PHE A 485 15.40 37.82 -9.27
N LEU A 486 14.93 38.20 -8.11
CA LEU A 486 15.40 37.67 -6.82
C LEU A 486 14.77 36.27 -6.57
N ASN A 487 15.55 35.37 -6.02
CA ASN A 487 15.05 34.05 -5.59
C ASN A 487 14.04 34.20 -4.46
N HIS A 488 13.08 33.27 -4.41
CA HIS A 488 12.10 33.15 -3.32
C HIS A 488 12.00 31.72 -2.88
N THR A 489 11.99 31.48 -1.56
CA THR A 489 11.89 30.13 -0.98
C THR A 489 10.64 29.96 -0.14
N GLU A 490 10.06 28.77 -0.21
CA GLU A 490 8.99 28.30 0.65
C GLU A 490 9.36 26.97 1.30
N GLU A 491 9.01 26.82 2.57
CA GLU A 491 9.21 25.60 3.33
C GLU A 491 7.87 24.95 3.64
N LEU A 492 7.81 23.63 3.48
CA LEU A 492 6.60 22.85 3.74
C LEU A 492 6.93 21.54 4.41
N PHE A 493 6.29 21.26 5.55
CA PHE A 493 6.23 19.91 6.10
C PHE A 493 5.01 19.18 5.55
N VAL A 494 5.21 17.99 4.97
CA VAL A 494 4.17 17.12 4.42
C VAL A 494 3.93 15.98 5.41
N PRO A 495 2.89 16.03 6.26
CA PRO A 495 2.59 14.97 7.21
C PRO A 495 2.01 13.74 6.50
N LYS A 496 2.07 12.56 7.14
CA LYS A 496 1.34 11.38 6.67
C LYS A 496 -0.16 11.60 6.88
N LEU A 497 -0.92 11.66 5.80
CA LEU A 497 -2.36 11.82 5.81
C LEU A 497 -3.06 10.54 5.33
N GLN A 498 -4.33 10.41 5.65
CA GLN A 498 -5.20 9.31 5.21
C GLN A 498 -6.02 9.65 3.96
N GLN A 499 -5.89 10.86 3.44
CA GLN A 499 -6.57 11.35 2.23
C GLN A 499 -5.59 12.12 1.38
N SER A 500 -5.79 12.10 0.06
CA SER A 500 -5.03 12.91 -0.89
C SER A 500 -5.16 14.39 -0.55
N LYS A 501 -4.05 15.12 -0.65
CA LYS A 501 -4.02 16.55 -0.36
C LYS A 501 -3.13 17.29 -1.35
N GLU A 502 -3.65 18.37 -1.90
CA GLU A 502 -2.90 19.36 -2.67
C GLU A 502 -2.51 20.53 -1.76
N TYR A 503 -1.21 20.82 -1.66
CA TYR A 503 -0.67 21.98 -0.99
C TYR A 503 -0.46 23.09 -2.02
N VAL A 504 -0.99 24.29 -1.73
CA VAL A 504 -0.92 25.42 -2.66
C VAL A 504 0.13 26.42 -2.18
N LEU A 505 1.13 26.71 -3.02
CA LEU A 505 2.21 27.65 -2.74
C LEU A 505 2.29 28.76 -3.81
N GLN A 506 2.75 29.93 -3.39
CA GLN A 506 2.87 31.12 -4.24
C GLN A 506 4.30 31.64 -4.21
N PHE A 507 4.89 31.92 -5.35
CA PHE A 507 6.26 32.37 -5.49
C PHE A 507 6.32 33.72 -6.24
N PRO A 508 6.05 34.84 -5.53
CA PRO A 508 6.19 36.17 -6.10
C PRO A 508 7.68 36.55 -6.19
N LEU A 509 8.22 36.66 -7.40
CA LEU A 509 9.61 37.07 -7.62
C LEU A 509 9.73 38.57 -7.85
N ALA A 510 10.60 39.22 -7.08
CA ALA A 510 10.89 40.63 -7.22
C ALA A 510 11.92 40.89 -8.29
N SER A 511 11.67 41.84 -9.22
CA SER A 511 12.59 42.22 -10.26
C SER A 511 13.85 42.88 -9.68
N ILE A 512 15.04 42.58 -10.22
CA ILE A 512 16.27 43.25 -9.84
C ILE A 512 16.43 44.62 -10.49
N THR A 513 15.61 44.98 -11.47
CA THR A 513 15.70 46.23 -12.24
C THR A 513 14.69 47.30 -11.85
N ALA A 514 13.67 46.94 -11.05
CA ALA A 514 12.63 47.85 -10.61
C ALA A 514 12.63 48.00 -9.07
N PRO A 515 12.23 49.17 -8.55
CA PRO A 515 12.06 49.35 -7.10
C PRO A 515 11.00 48.41 -6.54
N VAL A 516 11.32 47.73 -5.46
CA VAL A 516 10.44 46.82 -4.75
C VAL A 516 9.89 47.52 -3.50
N LEU A 517 8.57 47.64 -3.41
CA LEU A 517 7.90 48.24 -2.27
C LEU A 517 8.02 47.32 -1.05
N ILE A 518 8.38 47.88 0.09
CA ILE A 518 8.31 47.20 1.39
C ILE A 518 7.02 47.67 2.04
N ASP A 519 6.00 46.85 1.94
CA ASP A 519 4.68 47.15 2.54
C ASP A 519 4.75 47.17 4.06
N ASN A 520 3.84 47.93 4.70
CA ASN A 520 3.63 47.98 6.14
C ASN A 520 4.83 48.49 6.97
N ILE A 521 5.63 49.42 6.41
CA ILE A 521 6.62 50.13 7.17
C ILE A 521 5.98 51.40 7.76
N PHE A 522 5.86 51.45 9.09
CA PHE A 522 5.23 52.52 9.81
C PHE A 522 6.23 53.27 10.68
N TYR A 523 6.08 54.59 10.69
CA TYR A 523 6.84 55.49 11.55
C TYR A 523 5.89 56.29 12.44
N ASP A 524 6.37 56.79 13.58
CA ASP A 524 5.63 57.76 14.34
C ASP A 524 5.51 59.07 13.54
N PHE A 525 4.44 59.83 13.87
CA PHE A 525 4.23 61.10 13.18
C PHE A 525 5.45 62.03 13.38
N ASP A 526 5.95 62.55 12.27
CA ASP A 526 7.12 63.43 12.21
C ASP A 526 8.42 62.83 12.81
N LYS A 527 8.53 61.49 12.87
CA LYS A 527 9.70 60.78 13.37
C LYS A 527 10.24 59.78 12.34
N ALA A 528 11.47 59.34 12.61
CA ALA A 528 12.15 58.28 11.86
C ALA A 528 12.18 56.93 12.65
N SER A 529 11.67 56.90 13.90
CA SER A 529 11.62 55.66 14.65
C SER A 529 10.60 54.69 14.08
N LEU A 530 11.06 53.45 13.84
CA LEU A 530 10.20 52.36 13.36
C LEU A 530 9.21 51.96 14.45
N ARG A 531 7.97 51.73 14.03
CA ARG A 531 6.94 51.21 14.95
C ARG A 531 7.02 49.69 15.03
N PRO A 532 6.62 49.07 16.14
CA PRO A 532 6.67 47.59 16.30
C PRO A 532 5.96 46.82 15.20
N GLU A 533 4.90 47.39 14.63
CA GLU A 533 4.12 46.77 13.55
C GLU A 533 4.92 46.58 12.26
N SER A 534 6.04 47.35 12.08
CA SER A 534 6.93 47.20 10.94
C SER A 534 7.86 45.97 10.99
N THR A 535 7.98 45.35 12.19
CA THR A 535 8.93 44.25 12.42
C THR A 535 8.73 43.08 11.49
N LYS A 536 7.48 42.68 11.25
CA LYS A 536 7.16 41.57 10.37
C LYS A 536 7.65 41.80 8.93
N ALA A 537 7.35 42.96 8.36
CA ALA A 537 7.79 43.28 6.99
C ALA A 537 9.32 43.38 6.88
N LEU A 538 9.99 43.85 7.91
CA LEU A 538 11.45 43.94 7.97
C LEU A 538 12.09 42.57 8.13
N ASP A 539 11.49 41.66 8.90
CA ASP A 539 11.97 40.27 9.01
C ASP A 539 11.79 39.49 7.69
N GLU A 540 10.73 39.76 6.92
CA GLU A 540 10.57 39.25 5.56
C GLU A 540 11.68 39.76 4.62
N LEU A 541 12.07 41.04 4.72
CA LEU A 541 13.20 41.58 3.99
C LEU A 541 14.54 40.96 4.41
N VAL A 542 14.73 40.68 5.71
CA VAL A 542 15.92 39.95 6.20
C VAL A 542 15.99 38.56 5.57
N LYS A 543 14.85 37.82 5.52
CA LYS A 543 14.75 36.53 4.84
C LYS A 543 15.14 36.65 3.37
N LEU A 544 14.56 37.58 2.62
CA LEU A 544 14.87 37.82 1.21
C LEU A 544 16.36 38.11 0.97
N LEU A 545 16.99 38.92 1.81
CA LEU A 545 18.41 39.23 1.71
C LEU A 545 19.32 38.04 2.03
N ASN A 546 18.89 37.16 2.92
CA ASN A 546 19.60 35.92 3.22
C ASN A 546 19.46 34.90 2.08
N GLU A 547 18.29 34.80 1.46
CA GLU A 547 18.05 33.97 0.27
C GLU A 547 18.85 34.46 -0.96
N ASN A 548 19.20 35.75 -0.98
CA ASN A 548 19.95 36.40 -2.05
C ASN A 548 21.26 37.04 -1.52
N PRO A 549 22.25 36.25 -1.04
CA PRO A 549 23.42 36.75 -0.33
C PRO A 549 24.34 37.60 -1.20
N ASN A 550 24.26 37.53 -2.53
CA ASN A 550 25.15 38.19 -3.46
C ASN A 550 24.65 39.57 -3.96
N ILE A 551 23.52 40.05 -3.43
CA ILE A 551 23.00 41.37 -3.79
C ILE A 551 23.43 42.46 -2.82
N THR A 552 23.60 43.66 -3.34
CA THR A 552 23.56 44.90 -2.54
C THR A 552 22.34 45.71 -2.96
N ILE A 553 21.71 46.38 -2.00
CA ILE A 553 20.48 47.16 -2.24
C ILE A 553 20.63 48.61 -1.82
N GLU A 554 19.97 49.52 -2.53
CA GLU A 554 19.62 50.83 -2.06
C GLU A 554 18.27 50.75 -1.35
N LEU A 555 18.21 51.19 -0.10
CA LEU A 555 16.98 51.38 0.68
C LEU A 555 16.55 52.83 0.60
N SER A 556 15.46 53.08 -0.12
CA SER A 556 14.96 54.43 -0.38
C SER A 556 13.66 54.70 0.40
N SER A 557 13.62 55.86 1.06
CA SER A 557 12.43 56.36 1.71
C SER A 557 11.94 57.65 1.03
N HIS A 558 10.61 57.80 0.99
CA HIS A 558 9.92 58.86 0.31
C HIS A 558 8.88 59.51 1.24
N THR A 559 8.58 60.77 1.02
CA THR A 559 7.52 61.51 1.68
C THR A 559 6.42 61.88 0.68
N ASP A 560 5.29 62.36 1.20
CA ASP A 560 4.32 63.05 0.34
C ASP A 560 4.81 64.47 -0.02
N PHE A 561 4.07 65.21 -0.83
CA PHE A 561 4.47 66.50 -1.31
C PHE A 561 4.35 67.64 -0.27
N ARG A 562 3.71 67.39 0.89
CA ARG A 562 3.48 68.39 1.95
C ARG A 562 4.79 68.68 2.70
N GLY A 563 5.02 69.92 3.04
CA GLY A 563 6.21 70.42 3.75
C GLY A 563 7.36 70.87 2.83
N GLY A 564 8.39 71.40 3.47
CA GLY A 564 9.59 71.92 2.76
C GLY A 564 10.45 70.82 2.13
N VAL A 565 11.09 71.09 0.99
CA VAL A 565 11.91 70.10 0.26
C VAL A 565 13.06 69.60 1.13
N GLU A 566 13.82 70.45 1.77
CA GLU A 566 14.96 70.09 2.60
C GLU A 566 14.55 69.28 3.82
N TYR A 567 13.47 69.67 4.48
CA TYR A 567 12.92 68.96 5.62
C TYR A 567 12.53 67.55 5.26
N ASN A 568 11.80 67.36 4.16
CA ASN A 568 11.40 66.05 3.63
C ASN A 568 12.60 65.17 3.27
N LYS A 569 13.64 65.79 2.73
CA LYS A 569 14.89 65.10 2.36
C LYS A 569 15.56 64.52 3.62
N ILE A 570 15.74 65.33 4.67
CA ILE A 570 16.35 64.94 5.94
C ILE A 570 15.49 63.86 6.62
N LEU A 571 14.16 64.04 6.67
CA LEU A 571 13.26 63.10 7.33
C LEU A 571 13.30 61.70 6.62
N SER A 572 13.26 61.70 5.30
CA SER A 572 13.31 60.47 4.53
C SER A 572 14.68 59.78 4.66
N GLN A 573 15.79 60.53 4.67
CA GLN A 573 17.12 59.98 4.92
C GLN A 573 17.19 59.24 6.28
N LYS A 574 16.76 59.90 7.35
CA LYS A 574 16.71 59.26 8.70
C LYS A 574 15.82 58.02 8.77
N ARG A 575 14.73 57.98 7.99
CA ARG A 575 13.85 56.82 7.89
C ARG A 575 14.55 55.65 7.19
N ALA A 576 15.24 55.91 6.05
CA ALA A 576 16.03 54.89 5.38
C ALA A 576 17.15 54.31 6.30
N GLU A 577 17.84 55.20 7.05
CA GLU A 577 18.87 54.82 8.02
C GLU A 577 18.29 53.92 9.16
N SER A 578 17.09 54.22 9.62
CA SER A 578 16.45 53.42 10.66
C SER A 578 16.13 51.96 10.18
N VAL A 579 15.74 51.81 8.93
CA VAL A 579 15.56 50.50 8.28
C VAL A 579 16.89 49.76 8.16
N VAL A 580 17.94 50.44 7.64
CA VAL A 580 19.31 49.87 7.53
C VAL A 580 19.80 49.40 8.91
N ASN A 581 19.67 50.24 9.95
CA ASN A 581 20.05 49.87 11.31
C ASN A 581 19.33 48.61 11.83
N TYR A 582 18.05 48.48 11.49
CA TYR A 582 17.29 47.26 11.86
C TYR A 582 17.88 46.03 11.14
N LEU A 583 18.10 46.09 9.82
CA LEU A 583 18.65 44.96 9.04
C LEU A 583 20.06 44.55 9.52
N VAL A 584 20.91 45.55 9.87
CA VAL A 584 22.24 45.31 10.43
C VAL A 584 22.12 44.61 11.79
N SER A 585 21.18 45.03 12.65
CA SER A 585 20.91 44.38 13.94
C SER A 585 20.50 42.92 13.82
N LYS A 586 19.93 42.53 12.65
CA LYS A 586 19.54 41.17 12.30
C LYS A 586 20.62 40.36 11.53
N GLY A 587 21.82 40.93 11.43
CA GLY A 587 22.98 40.24 10.87
C GLY A 587 23.26 40.45 9.37
N ILE A 588 22.51 41.35 8.70
CA ILE A 588 22.84 41.72 7.32
C ILE A 588 24.06 42.64 7.30
N ALA A 589 25.07 42.33 6.48
CA ALA A 589 26.28 43.12 6.36
C ALA A 589 25.98 44.54 5.89
N SER A 590 26.52 45.56 6.59
CA SER A 590 26.30 46.98 6.29
C SER A 590 26.69 47.38 4.88
N GLU A 591 27.73 46.74 4.33
CA GLU A 591 28.25 46.99 2.98
C GLU A 591 27.26 46.57 1.87
N ARG A 592 26.24 45.83 2.22
CA ARG A 592 25.14 45.42 1.32
C ARG A 592 24.02 46.45 1.24
N LEU A 593 24.01 47.46 2.13
CA LEU A 593 22.87 48.33 2.37
C LEU A 593 23.28 49.81 2.18
N THR A 594 22.60 50.52 1.26
CA THR A 594 22.80 51.93 1.02
C THR A 594 21.51 52.70 1.34
N PRO A 595 21.42 53.46 2.48
CA PRO A 595 20.25 54.26 2.76
C PRO A 595 20.18 55.54 1.94
N VAL A 596 19.03 55.83 1.32
CA VAL A 596 18.82 57.05 0.54
C VAL A 596 17.45 57.65 0.83
N GLY A 597 17.42 58.91 1.24
CA GLY A 597 16.19 59.68 1.41
C GLY A 597 15.91 60.52 0.14
N TYR A 598 14.82 60.27 -0.53
CA TYR A 598 14.42 61.05 -1.70
C TYR A 598 13.45 62.21 -1.39
N GLY A 599 12.95 62.29 -0.16
CA GLY A 599 11.92 63.27 0.16
C GLY A 599 10.75 63.16 -0.80
N LYS A 600 10.33 64.27 -1.38
CA LYS A 600 9.25 64.36 -2.37
C LYS A 600 9.73 64.32 -3.82
N ASP A 601 11.05 64.18 -4.08
CA ASP A 601 11.65 64.28 -5.39
C ASP A 601 11.31 63.13 -6.37
N LYS A 602 10.98 61.93 -5.80
CA LYS A 602 10.58 60.76 -6.58
C LYS A 602 9.15 60.33 -6.21
N ALA A 603 8.16 60.84 -6.93
CA ALA A 603 6.77 60.42 -6.78
C ALA A 603 6.56 58.96 -7.21
N LYS A 604 5.58 58.30 -6.63
CA LYS A 604 5.22 56.90 -6.98
C LYS A 604 4.69 56.79 -8.38
N VAL A 605 5.19 55.82 -9.13
CA VAL A 605 4.66 55.42 -10.45
C VAL A 605 3.62 54.30 -10.22
N VAL A 606 2.45 54.48 -10.81
CA VAL A 606 1.34 53.51 -10.76
C VAL A 606 1.69 52.32 -11.67
N ARG A 607 1.84 51.13 -11.08
CA ARG A 607 2.02 49.89 -11.83
C ARG A 607 0.69 49.14 -11.94
N LYS A 608 0.63 48.06 -12.72
CA LYS A 608 -0.56 47.23 -13.03
C LYS A 608 -1.41 46.94 -11.78
N LYS A 609 -0.82 46.31 -10.74
CA LYS A 609 -1.50 45.97 -9.50
C LYS A 609 -2.17 47.13 -8.78
N LEU A 610 -1.52 48.29 -8.84
CA LEU A 610 -2.04 49.51 -8.23
C LEU A 610 -3.18 50.12 -9.06
N ALA A 611 -3.08 50.09 -10.38
CA ALA A 611 -4.14 50.50 -11.30
C ALA A 611 -5.39 49.59 -11.22
N GLU A 612 -5.20 48.28 -11.02
CA GLU A 612 -6.28 47.34 -10.78
C GLU A 612 -6.99 47.60 -9.42
N LYS A 613 -6.23 47.95 -8.39
CA LYS A 613 -6.78 48.28 -7.06
C LYS A 613 -7.56 49.61 -7.04
N TYR A 614 -7.07 50.60 -7.76
CA TYR A 614 -7.64 51.94 -7.81
C TYR A 614 -8.01 52.28 -9.25
N ASN A 615 -9.21 51.93 -9.69
CA ASN A 615 -9.70 52.07 -11.08
C ASN A 615 -9.75 53.51 -11.63
N TRP A 616 -9.51 54.51 -10.79
CA TRP A 616 -9.39 55.92 -11.14
C TRP A 616 -7.94 56.36 -11.43
N LEU A 617 -6.94 55.50 -11.20
CA LEU A 617 -5.56 55.66 -11.60
C LEU A 617 -5.28 54.83 -12.85
N LYS A 618 -4.43 55.36 -13.72
CA LYS A 618 -3.98 54.65 -14.93
C LYS A 618 -2.57 54.11 -14.72
N GLU A 619 -2.31 52.95 -15.31
CA GLU A 619 -0.95 52.41 -15.35
C GLU A 619 0.02 53.42 -15.95
N ASN A 620 1.21 53.60 -15.35
CA ASN A 620 2.23 54.60 -15.62
C ASN A 620 1.91 56.05 -15.22
N ASP A 621 0.79 56.35 -14.55
CA ASP A 621 0.60 57.61 -13.88
C ASP A 621 1.70 57.85 -12.85
N VAL A 622 2.25 59.07 -12.80
CA VAL A 622 3.23 59.51 -11.79
C VAL A 622 2.48 60.40 -10.77
N LEU A 623 2.45 59.98 -9.51
CA LEU A 623 1.69 60.67 -8.48
C LEU A 623 2.37 61.97 -7.98
N THR A 624 2.58 62.91 -8.93
CA THR A 624 3.12 64.23 -8.66
C THR A 624 2.08 65.13 -7.97
N GLU A 625 2.53 66.24 -7.39
CA GLU A 625 1.66 67.25 -6.82
C GLU A 625 0.62 67.76 -7.81
N GLU A 626 1.07 68.03 -9.09
CA GLU A 626 0.18 68.52 -10.16
C GLU A 626 -0.93 67.51 -10.53
N LEU A 627 -0.66 66.21 -10.42
CA LEU A 627 -1.68 65.17 -10.66
C LEU A 627 -2.61 65.07 -9.46
N ILE A 628 -2.06 65.01 -8.24
CA ILE A 628 -2.79 64.73 -7.01
C ILE A 628 -3.82 65.83 -6.74
N VAL A 629 -3.49 67.08 -6.92
CA VAL A 629 -4.42 68.22 -6.65
C VAL A 629 -5.67 68.21 -7.54
N LYS A 630 -5.67 67.44 -8.65
CA LYS A 630 -6.84 67.27 -9.53
C LYS A 630 -7.91 66.34 -8.96
N PHE A 631 -7.58 65.55 -7.96
CA PHE A 631 -8.46 64.62 -7.31
C PHE A 631 -9.25 65.26 -6.14
N ASP A 632 -10.32 64.61 -5.72
CA ASP A 632 -11.02 64.94 -4.47
C ASP A 632 -10.12 64.67 -3.24
N LYS A 633 -10.47 65.22 -2.09
CA LYS A 633 -9.64 65.15 -0.87
C LYS A 633 -9.33 63.72 -0.42
N GLU A 634 -10.27 62.78 -0.61
CA GLU A 634 -10.09 61.39 -0.20
C GLU A 634 -9.05 60.70 -1.10
N LYS A 635 -9.15 60.87 -2.42
CA LYS A 635 -8.18 60.34 -3.39
C LYS A 635 -6.81 61.02 -3.25
N GLN A 636 -6.79 62.31 -2.93
CA GLN A 636 -5.53 63.01 -2.62
C GLN A 636 -4.82 62.36 -1.41
N GLU A 637 -5.52 62.02 -0.35
CA GLU A 637 -4.89 61.39 0.82
C GLU A 637 -4.40 59.96 0.46
N ILE A 638 -5.14 59.20 -0.31
CA ILE A 638 -4.67 57.90 -0.85
C ILE A 638 -3.37 58.07 -1.65
N CYS A 639 -3.29 59.02 -2.56
CA CYS A 639 -2.05 59.30 -3.33
C CYS A 639 -0.89 59.71 -2.42
N ASN A 640 -1.17 60.52 -1.40
CA ASN A 640 -0.17 60.92 -0.42
C ASN A 640 0.32 59.72 0.43
N GLN A 641 -0.56 58.82 0.80
CA GLN A 641 -0.16 57.57 1.46
C GLN A 641 0.71 56.70 0.59
N LEU A 642 0.39 56.56 -0.70
CA LEU A 642 1.21 55.82 -1.67
C LEU A 642 2.59 56.46 -1.90
N ASN A 643 2.70 57.79 -1.81
CA ASN A 643 3.97 58.49 -1.85
C ASN A 643 4.81 58.31 -0.60
N ARG A 644 4.21 58.23 0.59
CA ARG A 644 4.89 57.90 1.87
C ARG A 644 5.24 56.41 1.93
N ARG A 645 6.35 56.04 1.32
CA ARG A 645 6.76 54.64 1.16
C ARG A 645 8.23 54.43 1.47
N THR A 646 8.56 53.19 1.76
CA THR A 646 9.93 52.66 1.74
C THR A 646 10.02 51.58 0.70
N GLU A 647 11.04 51.62 -0.15
CA GLU A 647 11.28 50.67 -1.22
C GLU A 647 12.77 50.34 -1.32
N PHE A 648 13.14 49.24 -1.94
CA PHE A 648 14.53 48.96 -2.26
C PHE A 648 14.71 48.70 -3.74
N ILE A 649 15.92 48.92 -4.23
CA ILE A 649 16.38 48.57 -5.59
C ILE A 649 17.70 47.81 -5.48
N VAL A 650 17.89 46.79 -6.32
CA VAL A 650 19.15 46.05 -6.38
C VAL A 650 20.20 46.88 -7.14
N LEU A 651 21.30 47.19 -6.46
CA LEU A 651 22.43 47.94 -7.04
C LEU A 651 23.43 47.00 -7.71
N ARG A 652 23.67 45.82 -7.10
CA ARG A 652 24.70 44.87 -7.55
C ARG A 652 24.29 43.45 -7.19
N THR A 653 24.60 42.50 -8.09
CA THR A 653 24.27 41.05 -7.91
C THR A 653 25.51 40.17 -7.72
N THR A 654 26.70 40.78 -7.51
CA THR A 654 27.99 40.09 -7.45
C THR A 654 28.74 40.30 -6.15
N TYR A 655 28.04 40.74 -5.10
CA TYR A 655 28.65 40.93 -3.77
C TYR A 655 29.24 39.64 -3.24
N GLY A 656 30.49 39.69 -2.76
CA GLY A 656 31.17 38.54 -2.16
C GLY A 656 31.63 37.44 -3.13
N LEU A 657 31.33 37.52 -4.43
CA LEU A 657 31.75 36.51 -5.42
C LEU A 657 33.18 36.67 -5.88
N PHE A 658 33.75 37.88 -5.79
CA PHE A 658 35.11 38.17 -6.24
C PHE A 658 35.99 38.65 -5.09
N ASP A 659 37.29 38.36 -5.17
CA ASP A 659 38.33 38.91 -4.28
C ASP A 659 38.73 40.33 -4.72
N GLU A 660 39.63 40.99 -3.96
CA GLU A 660 40.13 42.33 -4.27
C GLU A 660 40.91 42.41 -5.58
N LYS A 661 41.35 41.24 -6.10
CA LYS A 661 42.09 41.12 -7.38
C LYS A 661 41.16 40.74 -8.54
N GLY A 662 39.84 40.64 -8.31
CA GLY A 662 38.88 40.32 -9.36
C GLY A 662 38.74 38.82 -9.67
N ASN A 663 39.33 37.90 -8.86
CA ASN A 663 39.20 36.46 -9.05
C ASN A 663 37.97 35.93 -8.32
N ILE A 664 37.34 34.90 -8.88
CA ILE A 664 36.20 34.24 -8.25
C ILE A 664 36.66 33.54 -6.95
N LYS A 665 36.05 33.87 -5.82
CA LYS A 665 36.29 33.20 -4.53
C LYS A 665 35.76 31.75 -4.57
N SER A 666 36.65 30.77 -4.59
CA SER A 666 36.34 29.32 -4.75
C SER A 666 35.53 28.67 -3.64
N LYS A 667 35.11 29.40 -2.60
CA LYS A 667 34.43 28.84 -1.39
C LYS A 667 32.92 28.70 -1.48
N ASN A 668 32.24 29.14 -2.54
CA ASN A 668 30.78 29.12 -2.65
C ASN A 668 30.24 28.19 -3.75
N MET A 669 31.01 27.22 -4.23
CA MET A 669 30.44 26.08 -4.93
C MET A 669 30.00 25.01 -3.91
N PRO A 670 28.77 24.46 -4.00
CA PRO A 670 28.45 23.27 -3.22
C PRO A 670 29.51 22.21 -3.53
N LYS A 671 30.15 21.65 -2.51
CA LYS A 671 31.11 20.57 -2.66
C LYS A 671 30.45 19.47 -3.46
N LYS A 672 30.87 19.24 -4.70
CA LYS A 672 30.64 17.97 -5.37
C LYS A 672 31.32 16.91 -4.46
N THR A 673 30.52 16.09 -3.84
CA THR A 673 31.00 14.86 -3.18
C THR A 673 31.59 13.98 -4.29
N ASN A 674 32.91 14.06 -4.46
CA ASN A 674 33.65 13.08 -5.23
C ASN A 674 33.60 11.76 -4.43
N THR A 675 32.59 10.95 -4.68
CA THR A 675 32.70 9.53 -4.49
C THR A 675 33.59 9.02 -5.59
N SER A 676 34.87 8.84 -5.28
CA SER A 676 35.81 8.11 -6.12
C SER A 676 35.30 6.66 -6.23
N ILE A 677 34.58 6.37 -7.31
CA ILE A 677 34.42 5.01 -7.80
C ILE A 677 35.79 4.64 -8.39
N LYS A 678 36.49 3.72 -7.72
CA LYS A 678 37.61 3.03 -8.32
C LYS A 678 37.08 2.28 -9.55
N ASN A 679 37.54 2.73 -10.72
CA ASN A 679 37.45 1.97 -11.94
C ASN A 679 38.38 0.75 -11.80
N ASP A 680 37.84 -0.42 -11.61
CA ASP A 680 38.40 -1.68 -12.07
C ASP A 680 37.17 -2.52 -12.52
N ASP A 681 37.14 -2.79 -13.79
CA ASP A 681 36.38 -3.72 -14.62
C ASP A 681 35.60 -3.02 -15.75
N VAL A 682 36.41 -2.71 -16.77
CA VAL A 682 35.92 -2.55 -18.15
C VAL A 682 35.55 -3.93 -18.67
N PHE A 683 34.26 -4.18 -18.87
CA PHE A 683 33.82 -5.20 -19.83
C PHE A 683 33.23 -4.51 -21.05
N ASP A 684 34.01 -4.60 -22.14
CA ASP A 684 33.59 -4.34 -23.51
C ASP A 684 32.36 -5.19 -23.84
N ILE A 685 31.28 -4.54 -24.26
CA ILE A 685 30.23 -5.20 -25.04
C ILE A 685 30.09 -4.42 -26.36
N THR A 686 30.70 -4.93 -27.41
CA THR A 686 30.38 -4.65 -28.79
C THR A 686 29.26 -5.61 -29.24
N PHE A 687 28.16 -5.02 -29.80
CA PHE A 687 27.02 -5.56 -30.56
C PHE A 687 26.02 -6.45 -29.82
#